data_6e1a35579d6a47684e8050cd3a4feb48
#
_entry.id   6e1a35579d6a47684e8050cd3a4feb48
#
_cell.length_a   1.000
_cell.length_b   1.000
_cell.length_c   1.000
_cell.angle_alpha   90.00
_cell.angle_beta   90.00
_cell.angle_gamma   90.00
#
_symmetry.space_group_name_H-M   'P 1'
#
loop_
_entity.id
_entity.type
_entity.pdbx_description
1 polymer ?
#
loop_
_entity_poly.entity_id
_entity_poly.type
_entity_poly.pdbx_seq_one_letter_code
_entity_poly.pdbx_strand_id
1 'polypeptide(L)'
;MPGKRKRTGDVATSLRAITPAATNERPRSAIAASRLKAEAAAQGVVSPEATTEPVQPPSDVLPPSPAYGHEESESEEGEEPLIIKQNLKLCSWRNESQHVLLDTDTDLAVKINKHITISLVGHFRFKVLKGAVNINGANIGALSREGRKDQEYTAYVPATHPITKIRGLDSINQVHFTHCTHARPLAHLGTLFRDIWNSPVDSDRYPSFRLVTESDADALARPLRPETSPEDWLRAVEECAVDPSIVVAVGASATGKSTFLRRLLNRYLTGQGKSTRALPAVCYLDLDPTQPEYTPHGQISLCIIRSLNLGPNFTHSVTSPSRSERSGNEMVRSHSLPTNFANYRDYYQACVEDLFQAYRCIQAQTPDLTLIVNTSGSLYVSDFDLLVNILGRFKPFHTVHLCNTQVIDTDSAAKLHTLQTTVSRFRGTMHEITAQHEPSVPMRTKAELGAMQMQSHFHSNVVKASGPDRNAWVSEPLSSFVPWEVCYDETSLRKQDFVGFALYTEPFEPASLLHALNGTIVQIVDSTSSAIPTPYTSLTRTPKHRIPYFERSVRTGMVEPLDPRTSKLVCTALVRGFDPEKNIFQLVVPKAYEEALYGLLPERTVLVGGCCDAPEWAYREDVEMTDREGEGKMESDRATKDVPWVERKDFVEDMGYLNTVRRVRKFQT
;
A
#
# COMPACT_ATOMS: atom_id res chain seq x y z
N MET A 1 67.65 7.37 -16.84
CA MET A 1 68.50 8.45 -17.45
C MET A 1 67.67 9.10 -18.56
N PRO A 2 67.79 10.42 -18.72
CA PRO A 2 66.73 11.42 -18.45
C PRO A 2 66.51 12.38 -19.64
N GLY A 3 65.61 13.32 -19.50
CA GLY A 3 65.56 14.56 -20.26
C GLY A 3 64.17 15.18 -20.20
N LYS A 4 63.87 16.03 -19.34
CA LYS A 4 64.12 17.45 -19.07
C LYS A 4 63.56 18.45 -20.08
N ARG A 5 62.63 19.30 -19.53
CA ARG A 5 62.53 20.78 -19.61
C ARG A 5 61.80 21.36 -20.82
N LYS A 6 61.03 22.47 -20.77
CA LYS A 6 60.89 23.68 -19.93
C LYS A 6 59.62 24.42 -20.40
N ARG A 7 58.80 25.05 -19.53
CA ARG A 7 58.69 26.49 -19.18
C ARG A 7 58.60 27.44 -20.40
N THR A 8 57.66 28.36 -20.50
CA THR A 8 57.20 29.59 -19.83
C THR A 8 56.21 30.26 -20.79
N GLY A 9 55.29 31.11 -20.43
CA GLY A 9 55.31 32.30 -19.67
C GLY A 9 53.95 33.03 -19.71
N ASP A 10 53.73 33.82 -18.72
CA ASP A 10 52.66 34.78 -18.51
C ASP A 10 52.56 35.87 -19.57
N VAL A 11 51.33 36.41 -19.81
CA VAL A 11 51.11 37.87 -19.91
C VAL A 11 49.66 38.20 -19.61
N ALA A 12 49.46 39.12 -18.67
CA ALA A 12 48.23 39.77 -18.26
C ALA A 12 47.86 40.97 -19.14
N THR A 13 46.63 41.47 -18.90
CA THR A 13 46.02 42.79 -19.23
C THR A 13 45.00 42.71 -20.38
N SER A 14 43.81 43.28 -20.33
CA SER A 14 43.25 44.46 -19.68
C SER A 14 41.71 44.50 -19.89
N LEU A 15 41.04 45.13 -18.94
CA LEU A 15 39.60 45.51 -18.94
C LEU A 15 39.23 46.40 -20.15
N ARG A 16 38.09 46.10 -20.76
CA ARG A 16 37.22 47.12 -21.40
C ARG A 16 35.76 46.74 -21.25
N ALA A 17 35.02 47.59 -20.59
CA ALA A 17 33.56 47.60 -20.49
C ALA A 17 32.93 47.93 -21.86
N ILE A 18 31.92 47.14 -22.26
CA ILE A 18 31.01 47.50 -23.35
C ILE A 18 29.58 47.23 -22.86
N THR A 19 28.81 48.29 -22.79
CA THR A 19 27.37 48.31 -22.56
C THR A 19 26.62 47.57 -23.67
N PRO A 20 25.61 46.73 -23.36
CA PRO A 20 24.78 46.16 -24.41
C PRO A 20 23.57 47.01 -24.71
N ALA A 21 23.28 47.13 -25.99
CA ALA A 21 22.11 47.71 -26.57
C ALA A 21 20.83 46.88 -26.25
N ALA A 22 19.73 47.56 -26.01
CA ALA A 22 18.43 46.95 -25.79
C ALA A 22 17.93 46.24 -27.06
N THR A 23 17.70 44.95 -26.98
CA THR A 23 16.94 44.19 -27.95
C THR A 23 15.57 43.84 -27.35
N ASN A 24 14.51 44.36 -27.99
CA ASN A 24 13.12 44.03 -27.73
C ASN A 24 12.81 42.60 -28.14
N GLU A 25 12.84 41.65 -27.22
CA GLU A 25 12.27 40.32 -27.44
C GLU A 25 10.88 40.22 -26.79
N ARG A 26 9.87 39.87 -27.58
CA ARG A 26 8.52 39.55 -27.14
C ARG A 26 8.50 38.24 -26.35
N PRO A 27 7.80 38.17 -25.21
CA PRO A 27 7.73 36.94 -24.43
C PRO A 27 6.94 35.85 -25.15
N ARG A 28 7.49 34.63 -25.18
CA ARG A 28 6.95 33.46 -25.91
C ARG A 28 5.97 32.59 -25.12
N SER A 29 5.51 33.00 -23.94
CA SER A 29 4.52 32.21 -23.20
C SER A 29 3.48 33.09 -22.48
N ALA A 30 2.23 32.58 -22.38
CA ALA A 30 1.11 33.24 -21.74
C ALA A 30 1.32 33.50 -20.22
N ILE A 31 2.16 32.69 -19.56
CA ILE A 31 2.50 32.81 -18.13
C ILE A 31 3.45 34.00 -17.89
N ALA A 32 4.37 34.26 -18.82
CA ALA A 32 5.26 35.44 -18.73
C ALA A 32 4.47 36.74 -18.95
N ALA A 33 3.47 36.71 -19.81
CA ALA A 33 2.56 37.88 -20.05
C ALA A 33 1.67 38.19 -18.85
N SER A 34 1.19 37.21 -18.11
CA SER A 34 0.39 37.42 -16.90
C SER A 34 1.22 37.89 -15.70
N ARG A 35 2.48 37.52 -15.57
CA ARG A 35 3.39 38.05 -14.54
C ARG A 35 3.72 39.51 -14.77
N LEU A 36 4.04 39.90 -15.99
CA LEU A 36 4.29 41.31 -16.34
C LEU A 36 3.05 42.23 -16.13
N LYS A 37 1.86 41.67 -16.32
CA LYS A 37 0.59 42.41 -16.06
C LYS A 37 0.30 42.58 -14.56
N ALA A 38 0.71 41.63 -13.72
CA ALA A 38 0.58 41.71 -12.26
C ALA A 38 1.61 42.70 -11.65
N GLU A 39 2.83 42.75 -12.18
CA GLU A 39 3.86 43.69 -11.74
C GLU A 39 3.56 45.13 -12.17
N ALA A 40 2.94 45.35 -13.33
CA ALA A 40 2.49 46.66 -13.76
C ALA A 40 1.31 47.22 -12.95
N ALA A 41 0.46 46.31 -12.41
CA ALA A 41 -0.66 46.72 -11.54
C ALA A 41 -0.21 47.07 -10.10
N ALA A 42 0.97 46.66 -9.68
CA ALA A 42 1.54 46.95 -8.36
C ALA A 42 2.34 48.25 -8.26
N GLN A 43 2.55 48.96 -9.36
CA GLN A 43 3.42 50.15 -9.43
C GLN A 43 2.71 51.51 -9.74
N GLY A 44 1.44 51.65 -9.58
CA GLY A 44 0.80 52.95 -9.75
C GLY A 44 -0.47 53.05 -8.87
N VAL A 45 -0.70 54.01 -8.05
CA VAL A 45 -0.51 55.47 -8.03
C VAL A 45 -0.87 55.99 -6.64
N VAL A 46 -0.20 57.03 -6.21
CA VAL A 46 -0.44 57.82 -5.01
C VAL A 46 -1.39 59.00 -5.33
N SER A 47 -2.47 59.10 -4.48
CA SER A 47 -3.14 60.34 -3.96
C SER A 47 -3.75 61.36 -4.89
N PRO A 48 -4.65 62.27 -4.44
CA PRO A 48 -4.93 62.72 -3.08
C PRO A 48 -6.42 62.90 -2.65
N GLU A 49 -6.57 63.18 -1.37
CA GLU A 49 -7.68 63.61 -0.52
C GLU A 49 -8.88 64.36 -1.10
N ALA A 50 -10.09 64.01 -0.57
CA ALA A 50 -11.10 65.00 -0.18
C ALA A 50 -12.09 64.39 0.85
N THR A 51 -12.22 65.13 1.93
CA THR A 51 -13.11 65.07 3.08
C THR A 51 -14.61 64.93 2.72
N THR A 52 -15.38 64.13 3.51
CA THR A 52 -16.57 64.58 4.28
C THR A 52 -17.39 63.42 4.88
N GLU A 53 -17.79 63.64 6.05
CA GLU A 53 -18.70 63.15 7.09
C GLU A 53 -19.74 62.02 6.83
N PRO A 54 -20.24 61.39 7.93
CA PRO A 54 -20.96 60.12 7.93
C PRO A 54 -22.47 60.28 7.82
N VAL A 55 -23.12 59.35 7.09
CA VAL A 55 -24.57 59.21 7.08
C VAL A 55 -24.94 57.78 7.50
N GLN A 56 -25.86 57.69 8.47
CA GLN A 56 -26.43 56.46 9.03
C GLN A 56 -27.24 55.66 8.00
N PRO A 57 -27.45 54.37 8.22
CA PRO A 57 -28.12 53.47 7.28
C PRO A 57 -29.67 53.57 7.41
N PRO A 58 -30.42 53.40 6.36
CA PRO A 58 -31.83 53.04 6.43
C PRO A 58 -32.02 51.53 6.28
N SER A 59 -32.98 51.07 7.07
CA SER A 59 -33.55 49.74 7.23
C SER A 59 -34.11 49.10 5.97
N ASP A 60 -34.01 47.78 5.92
CA ASP A 60 -34.90 46.79 5.35
C ASP A 60 -35.83 47.14 4.18
N VAL A 61 -35.48 46.68 2.98
CA VAL A 61 -36.43 46.13 2.02
C VAL A 61 -35.78 44.98 1.24
N LEU A 62 -36.28 43.79 1.44
CA LEU A 62 -35.98 42.61 0.62
C LEU A 62 -36.62 42.76 -0.76
N PRO A 63 -35.90 42.53 -1.86
CA PRO A 63 -36.52 42.45 -3.18
C PRO A 63 -37.30 41.14 -3.34
N PRO A 64 -38.42 41.13 -4.07
CA PRO A 64 -39.25 39.93 -4.27
C PRO A 64 -38.53 38.89 -5.12
N SER A 65 -38.66 37.64 -4.72
CA SER A 65 -38.20 36.46 -5.47
C SER A 65 -38.84 36.42 -6.86
N PRO A 66 -38.08 36.14 -7.92
CA PRO A 66 -38.68 35.90 -9.23
C PRO A 66 -39.46 34.58 -9.22
N ALA A 67 -40.70 34.69 -9.71
CA ALA A 67 -41.56 33.54 -9.94
C ALA A 67 -40.89 32.56 -10.93
N TYR A 68 -40.81 31.28 -10.53
CA TYR A 68 -40.40 30.22 -11.42
C TYR A 68 -41.51 30.00 -12.48
N GLY A 69 -41.25 30.47 -13.70
CA GLY A 69 -41.94 30.00 -14.87
C GLY A 69 -41.49 28.53 -15.15
N HIS A 70 -42.47 27.66 -15.32
CA HIS A 70 -42.23 26.34 -15.88
C HIS A 70 -41.82 26.51 -17.34
N GLU A 71 -40.53 26.50 -17.64
CA GLU A 71 -40.04 26.13 -18.95
C GLU A 71 -39.82 24.63 -18.92
N GLU A 72 -40.60 23.90 -19.72
CA GLU A 72 -40.34 22.52 -20.10
C GLU A 72 -39.00 22.53 -20.83
N SER A 73 -37.91 22.24 -20.10
CA SER A 73 -36.65 21.90 -20.74
C SER A 73 -36.76 20.48 -21.30
N GLU A 74 -36.80 20.40 -22.63
CA GLU A 74 -36.49 19.18 -23.36
C GLU A 74 -35.20 18.59 -22.74
N SER A 75 -35.34 17.40 -22.18
CA SER A 75 -34.22 16.61 -21.71
C SER A 75 -33.35 16.27 -22.92
N GLU A 76 -32.25 17.00 -23.11
CA GLU A 76 -31.11 16.43 -23.82
C GLU A 76 -30.69 15.19 -23.01
N GLU A 77 -31.09 14.03 -23.47
CA GLU A 77 -30.50 12.78 -23.08
C GLU A 77 -29.02 12.90 -23.43
N GLY A 78 -28.21 13.26 -22.42
CA GLY A 78 -26.77 13.21 -22.51
C GLY A 78 -26.40 11.77 -22.86
N GLU A 79 -25.92 11.54 -24.06
CA GLU A 79 -25.33 10.27 -24.47
C GLU A 79 -24.25 9.94 -23.43
N GLU A 80 -24.54 8.98 -22.55
CA GLU A 80 -23.50 8.38 -21.72
C GLU A 80 -22.40 7.93 -22.69
N PRO A 81 -21.13 8.27 -22.43
CA PRO A 81 -20.05 7.86 -23.30
C PRO A 81 -20.13 6.34 -23.41
N LEU A 82 -20.39 5.86 -24.62
CA LEU A 82 -20.40 4.43 -24.96
C LEU A 82 -19.02 3.88 -24.58
N ILE A 83 -18.93 3.32 -23.37
CA ILE A 83 -17.76 2.54 -22.95
C ILE A 83 -17.84 1.28 -23.79
N ILE A 84 -17.14 1.27 -24.92
CA ILE A 84 -16.98 0.07 -25.75
C ILE A 84 -16.21 -0.92 -24.86
N LYS A 85 -16.93 -1.85 -24.25
CA LYS A 85 -16.31 -2.98 -23.54
C LYS A 85 -15.52 -3.78 -24.56
N GLN A 86 -14.21 -3.62 -24.56
CA GLN A 86 -13.34 -4.47 -25.37
C GLN A 86 -13.30 -5.85 -24.74
N ASN A 87 -13.67 -6.87 -25.49
CA ASN A 87 -13.45 -8.25 -25.08
C ASN A 87 -11.95 -8.56 -25.12
N LEU A 88 -11.34 -8.70 -23.96
CA LEU A 88 -9.91 -8.94 -23.79
C LEU A 88 -9.64 -10.43 -23.67
N LYS A 89 -8.70 -10.92 -24.46
CA LYS A 89 -8.20 -12.30 -24.33
C LYS A 89 -7.32 -12.42 -23.09
N LEU A 90 -7.80 -13.20 -22.11
CA LEU A 90 -7.10 -13.39 -20.82
C LEU A 90 -6.02 -14.47 -20.89
N CYS A 91 -6.23 -15.54 -21.67
CA CYS A 91 -5.25 -16.60 -21.83
C CYS A 91 -5.30 -17.23 -23.25
N SER A 92 -4.36 -18.13 -23.55
CA SER A 92 -4.26 -18.80 -24.85
C SER A 92 -4.79 -20.26 -24.83
N TRP A 93 -5.09 -20.82 -23.66
CA TRP A 93 -5.63 -22.15 -23.51
C TRP A 93 -7.07 -22.20 -24.04
N ARG A 94 -7.45 -23.33 -24.65
CA ARG A 94 -8.80 -23.55 -25.16
C ARG A 94 -9.42 -24.75 -24.47
N ASN A 95 -10.69 -24.65 -24.12
CA ASN A 95 -11.44 -25.74 -23.52
C ASN A 95 -11.86 -26.75 -24.61
N GLU A 96 -10.95 -27.68 -24.91
CA GLU A 96 -11.16 -28.78 -25.81
C GLU A 96 -11.05 -30.10 -25.02
N SER A 97 -11.86 -31.10 -25.38
CA SER A 97 -11.91 -32.37 -24.64
C SER A 97 -10.56 -33.07 -24.51
N GLN A 98 -9.65 -32.88 -25.45
CA GLN A 98 -8.29 -33.43 -25.42
C GLN A 98 -7.37 -32.74 -24.41
N HIS A 99 -7.75 -31.56 -23.93
CA HIS A 99 -6.98 -30.77 -22.96
C HIS A 99 -7.48 -30.95 -21.52
N VAL A 100 -8.66 -31.51 -21.33
CA VAL A 100 -9.26 -31.79 -20.02
C VAL A 100 -8.99 -33.24 -19.65
N LEU A 101 -8.37 -33.46 -18.50
CA LEU A 101 -8.02 -34.78 -17.97
C LEU A 101 -9.01 -35.26 -16.90
N LEU A 102 -9.52 -34.34 -16.11
CA LEU A 102 -10.50 -34.54 -15.06
C LEU A 102 -11.39 -33.31 -14.98
N ASP A 103 -12.69 -33.50 -14.85
CA ASP A 103 -13.67 -32.44 -14.73
C ASP A 103 -14.78 -32.91 -13.80
N THR A 104 -14.70 -32.55 -12.52
CA THR A 104 -15.71 -32.85 -11.49
C THR A 104 -16.29 -31.54 -10.94
N ASP A 105 -17.19 -31.61 -9.99
CA ASP A 105 -17.76 -30.42 -9.36
C ASP A 105 -16.73 -29.65 -8.51
N THR A 106 -15.67 -30.32 -8.04
CA THR A 106 -14.66 -29.75 -7.12
C THR A 106 -13.28 -29.62 -7.73
N ASP A 107 -12.97 -30.41 -8.76
CA ASP A 107 -11.62 -30.59 -9.27
C ASP A 107 -11.57 -30.49 -10.80
N LEU A 108 -10.57 -29.78 -11.28
CA LEU A 108 -10.27 -29.63 -12.70
C LEU A 108 -8.82 -30.00 -12.96
N ALA A 109 -8.56 -31.06 -13.74
CA ALA A 109 -7.21 -31.34 -14.21
C ALA A 109 -7.08 -31.10 -15.72
N VAL A 110 -6.06 -30.35 -16.11
CA VAL A 110 -5.86 -29.93 -17.50
C VAL A 110 -4.44 -30.21 -17.99
N LYS A 111 -4.35 -30.36 -19.31
CA LYS A 111 -3.09 -30.41 -20.05
C LYS A 111 -2.79 -29.02 -20.62
N ILE A 112 -1.58 -28.52 -20.36
CA ILE A 112 -1.08 -27.25 -20.85
C ILE A 112 0.16 -27.52 -21.71
N ASN A 113 0.16 -27.17 -22.97
CA ASN A 113 1.32 -27.30 -23.83
C ASN A 113 2.34 -26.18 -23.54
N LYS A 114 3.57 -26.36 -24.04
CA LYS A 114 4.63 -25.34 -23.88
C LYS A 114 4.19 -23.98 -24.39
N HIS A 115 4.46 -22.93 -23.61
CA HIS A 115 4.09 -21.52 -23.87
C HIS A 115 2.59 -21.22 -23.87
N ILE A 116 1.71 -22.19 -23.76
CA ILE A 116 0.27 -21.95 -23.58
C ILE A 116 0.01 -21.47 -22.17
N THR A 117 -0.93 -20.55 -22.02
CA THR A 117 -1.34 -19.97 -20.74
C THR A 117 -2.79 -20.30 -20.44
N ILE A 118 -3.08 -20.63 -19.18
CA ILE A 118 -4.45 -20.77 -18.64
C ILE A 118 -4.67 -19.73 -17.56
N SER A 119 -5.89 -19.21 -17.42
CA SER A 119 -6.24 -18.22 -16.40
C SER A 119 -7.51 -18.62 -15.67
N LEU A 120 -7.47 -18.43 -14.36
CA LEU A 120 -8.60 -18.68 -13.46
C LEU A 120 -8.81 -17.42 -12.60
N VAL A 121 -10.07 -17.12 -12.29
CA VAL A 121 -10.44 -16.10 -11.30
C VAL A 121 -10.93 -16.78 -10.04
N GLY A 122 -10.58 -16.27 -8.88
CA GLY A 122 -11.03 -16.79 -7.60
C GLY A 122 -9.89 -17.26 -6.69
N HIS A 123 -10.20 -18.20 -5.81
CA HIS A 123 -9.31 -18.79 -4.83
C HIS A 123 -9.26 -20.30 -5.03
N PHE A 124 -8.07 -20.85 -5.30
CA PHE A 124 -7.92 -22.26 -5.63
C PHE A 124 -6.59 -22.83 -5.15
N ARG A 125 -6.61 -24.14 -4.92
CA ARG A 125 -5.37 -24.91 -4.72
C ARG A 125 -4.99 -25.55 -6.05
N PHE A 126 -3.70 -25.77 -6.26
CA PHE A 126 -3.23 -26.49 -7.42
C PHE A 126 -1.96 -27.29 -7.14
N LYS A 127 -1.77 -28.35 -7.89
CA LYS A 127 -0.55 -29.14 -7.95
C LYS A 127 -0.18 -29.46 -9.38
N VAL A 128 1.11 -29.58 -9.65
CA VAL A 128 1.64 -29.98 -10.95
C VAL A 128 1.85 -31.48 -10.95
N LEU A 129 1.09 -32.20 -11.77
CA LEU A 129 1.17 -33.67 -11.87
C LEU A 129 2.29 -34.11 -12.80
N LYS A 130 2.56 -33.33 -13.87
CA LYS A 130 3.61 -33.62 -14.86
C LYS A 130 4.15 -32.32 -15.45
N GLY A 131 5.45 -32.30 -15.74
CA GLY A 131 6.13 -31.14 -16.32
C GLY A 131 6.35 -30.02 -15.31
N ALA A 132 6.34 -28.77 -15.79
CA ALA A 132 6.52 -27.58 -14.97
C ALA A 132 5.70 -26.41 -15.53
N VAL A 133 5.26 -25.51 -14.65
CA VAL A 133 4.53 -24.30 -15.00
C VAL A 133 5.16 -23.08 -14.35
N ASN A 134 4.94 -21.91 -14.96
CA ASN A 134 5.26 -20.61 -14.38
C ASN A 134 3.99 -19.89 -13.95
N ILE A 135 3.97 -19.39 -12.73
CA ILE A 135 2.91 -18.56 -12.17
C ILE A 135 3.55 -17.43 -11.34
N ASN A 136 3.23 -16.18 -11.62
CA ASN A 136 3.80 -15.01 -10.92
C ASN A 136 5.34 -15.08 -10.75
N GLY A 137 6.07 -15.53 -11.79
CA GLY A 137 7.52 -15.69 -11.72
C GLY A 137 8.01 -16.99 -11.09
N ALA A 138 7.19 -17.71 -10.33
CA ALA A 138 7.54 -19.01 -9.76
C ALA A 138 7.57 -20.11 -10.83
N ASN A 139 8.62 -20.90 -10.89
CA ASN A 139 8.69 -22.13 -11.67
C ASN A 139 8.37 -23.33 -10.78
N ILE A 140 7.21 -23.92 -10.99
CA ILE A 140 6.70 -25.03 -10.17
C ILE A 140 6.67 -26.30 -11.01
N GLY A 141 7.43 -27.30 -10.59
CA GLY A 141 7.48 -28.63 -11.23
C GLY A 141 6.68 -29.68 -10.48
N ALA A 142 6.51 -30.86 -11.11
CA ALA A 142 5.85 -32.01 -10.50
C ALA A 142 6.60 -32.58 -9.27
N LEU A 143 7.88 -32.25 -9.11
CA LEU A 143 8.66 -32.52 -7.91
C LEU A 143 8.88 -31.18 -7.19
N SER A 144 8.57 -31.15 -5.90
CA SER A 144 8.91 -30.00 -5.05
C SER A 144 10.42 -29.82 -4.94
N ARG A 145 10.83 -28.66 -4.45
CA ARG A 145 12.22 -28.34 -4.11
C ARG A 145 12.88 -29.40 -3.20
N GLU A 146 12.11 -29.98 -2.30
CA GLU A 146 12.55 -31.02 -1.36
C GLU A 146 12.44 -32.43 -1.94
N GLY A 147 12.14 -32.57 -3.24
CA GLY A 147 11.93 -33.83 -3.92
C GLY A 147 10.59 -34.51 -3.60
N ARG A 148 9.68 -33.82 -2.92
CA ARG A 148 8.34 -34.34 -2.62
C ARG A 148 7.48 -34.28 -3.86
N LYS A 149 6.76 -35.36 -4.15
CA LYS A 149 5.69 -35.38 -5.14
C LYS A 149 4.42 -34.78 -4.55
N ASP A 150 3.55 -34.26 -5.42
CA ASP A 150 2.21 -33.79 -5.05
C ASP A 150 2.18 -32.61 -4.07
N GLN A 151 3.20 -31.72 -4.09
CA GLN A 151 3.13 -30.49 -3.31
C GLN A 151 2.03 -29.59 -3.85
N GLU A 152 1.14 -29.19 -2.96
CA GLU A 152 0.00 -28.32 -3.24
C GLU A 152 0.32 -26.86 -2.91
N TYR A 153 -0.17 -25.95 -3.75
CA TYR A 153 -0.01 -24.51 -3.61
C TYR A 153 -1.37 -23.85 -3.65
N THR A 154 -1.55 -22.78 -2.89
CA THR A 154 -2.77 -21.95 -2.91
C THR A 154 -2.53 -20.68 -3.71
N ALA A 155 -3.42 -20.33 -4.61
CA ALA A 155 -3.40 -19.10 -5.38
C ALA A 155 -4.66 -18.27 -5.14
N TYR A 156 -4.47 -16.95 -5.11
CA TYR A 156 -5.52 -15.95 -4.94
C TYR A 156 -5.52 -15.02 -6.14
N VAL A 157 -6.54 -15.09 -6.95
CA VAL A 157 -6.65 -14.32 -8.21
C VAL A 157 -7.96 -13.51 -8.19
N PRO A 158 -8.02 -12.40 -7.40
CA PRO A 158 -9.20 -11.55 -7.36
C PRO A 158 -9.31 -10.68 -8.62
N ALA A 159 -10.52 -10.28 -8.97
CA ALA A 159 -10.79 -9.42 -10.12
C ALA A 159 -10.25 -7.98 -9.97
N THR A 160 -9.85 -7.57 -8.76
CA THR A 160 -9.24 -6.25 -8.49
C THR A 160 -7.86 -6.07 -9.13
N HIS A 161 -7.21 -7.17 -9.51
CA HIS A 161 -5.88 -7.18 -10.10
C HIS A 161 -5.90 -7.84 -11.47
N PRO A 162 -4.86 -7.65 -12.31
CA PRO A 162 -4.73 -8.40 -13.57
C PRO A 162 -4.77 -9.90 -13.32
N ILE A 163 -5.58 -10.61 -14.12
CA ILE A 163 -5.80 -12.04 -13.96
C ILE A 163 -4.52 -12.81 -14.26
N THR A 164 -4.03 -13.50 -13.23
CA THR A 164 -2.78 -14.26 -13.26
C THR A 164 -2.82 -15.36 -14.33
N LYS A 165 -1.74 -15.47 -15.10
CA LYS A 165 -1.54 -16.51 -16.11
C LYS A 165 -0.64 -17.63 -15.58
N ILE A 166 -1.13 -18.87 -15.74
CA ILE A 166 -0.32 -20.08 -15.50
C ILE A 166 0.19 -20.55 -16.86
N ARG A 167 1.51 -20.52 -17.05
CA ARG A 167 2.15 -20.81 -18.34
C ARG A 167 2.87 -22.16 -18.32
N GLY A 168 2.65 -23.01 -19.31
CA GLY A 168 3.38 -24.26 -19.48
C GLY A 168 4.84 -24.03 -19.89
N LEU A 169 5.79 -24.69 -19.21
CA LEU A 169 7.22 -24.58 -19.47
C LEU A 169 7.76 -25.76 -20.28
N ASP A 170 7.28 -26.96 -20.02
CA ASP A 170 7.66 -28.17 -20.73
C ASP A 170 6.73 -28.44 -21.91
N SER A 171 7.07 -29.39 -22.78
CA SER A 171 6.26 -29.80 -23.94
C SER A 171 4.85 -30.23 -23.54
N ILE A 172 4.73 -30.92 -22.41
CA ILE A 172 3.46 -31.37 -21.82
C ILE A 172 3.49 -31.12 -20.34
N ASN A 173 2.54 -30.31 -19.85
CA ASN A 173 2.36 -30.04 -18.43
C ASN A 173 0.95 -30.45 -18.03
N GLN A 174 0.79 -31.07 -16.89
CA GLN A 174 -0.49 -31.45 -16.32
C GLN A 174 -0.64 -30.79 -14.97
N VAL A 175 -1.70 -30.02 -14.81
CA VAL A 175 -2.02 -29.28 -13.59
C VAL A 175 -3.39 -29.68 -13.09
N HIS A 176 -3.49 -29.94 -11.81
CA HIS A 176 -4.72 -30.27 -11.12
C HIS A 176 -5.09 -29.08 -10.22
N PHE A 177 -6.26 -28.54 -10.42
CA PHE A 177 -6.87 -27.46 -9.64
C PHE A 177 -7.95 -28.05 -8.75
N THR A 178 -7.96 -27.65 -7.48
CA THR A 178 -8.96 -28.10 -6.49
C THR A 178 -9.60 -26.86 -5.85
N HIS A 179 -10.92 -26.92 -5.65
CA HIS A 179 -11.62 -25.84 -4.97
C HIS A 179 -11.16 -25.69 -3.51
N CYS A 180 -11.35 -24.52 -2.92
CA CYS A 180 -11.12 -24.24 -1.51
C CYS A 180 -12.42 -24.19 -0.74
N THR A 181 -12.42 -24.69 0.49
CA THR A 181 -13.59 -24.72 1.38
C THR A 181 -14.14 -23.30 1.63
N HIS A 182 -13.25 -22.30 1.73
CA HIS A 182 -13.63 -20.90 1.83
C HIS A 182 -13.63 -20.24 0.46
N ALA A 183 -14.72 -20.44 -0.28
CA ALA A 183 -14.84 -19.99 -1.67
C ALA A 183 -14.64 -18.49 -1.87
N ARG A 184 -14.99 -17.69 -0.88
CA ARG A 184 -14.93 -16.21 -0.92
C ARG A 184 -14.34 -15.64 0.38
N PRO A 185 -13.01 -15.64 0.52
CA PRO A 185 -12.36 -15.10 1.72
C PRO A 185 -12.79 -13.66 2.00
N LEU A 186 -13.10 -13.33 3.24
CA LEU A 186 -13.50 -12.00 3.73
C LEU A 186 -14.77 -11.39 3.07
N ALA A 187 -15.36 -12.04 2.07
CA ALA A 187 -16.49 -11.47 1.32
C ALA A 187 -17.75 -11.19 2.17
N HIS A 188 -17.85 -11.78 3.35
CA HIS A 188 -18.95 -11.58 4.29
C HIS A 188 -18.73 -10.36 5.19
N LEU A 189 -17.50 -9.83 5.30
CA LEU A 189 -17.17 -8.72 6.18
C LEU A 189 -17.43 -7.33 5.58
N GLY A 190 -17.55 -7.22 4.25
CA GLY A 190 -17.77 -5.92 3.66
C GLY A 190 -17.81 -5.89 2.13
N THR A 191 -18.24 -4.76 1.60
CA THR A 191 -18.34 -4.51 0.14
C THR A 191 -16.98 -4.53 -0.55
N LEU A 192 -15.87 -4.27 0.17
CA LEU A 192 -14.53 -4.26 -0.40
C LEU A 192 -14.15 -5.63 -0.99
N PHE A 193 -14.57 -6.72 -0.37
CA PHE A 193 -14.30 -8.09 -0.80
C PHE A 193 -15.48 -8.75 -1.52
N ARG A 194 -16.59 -8.02 -1.69
CA ARG A 194 -17.72 -8.49 -2.51
C ARG A 194 -17.31 -8.48 -3.98
N ASP A 195 -17.72 -9.49 -4.70
CA ASP A 195 -17.57 -9.60 -6.17
C ASP A 195 -16.14 -9.60 -6.72
N ILE A 196 -15.13 -9.67 -5.86
CA ILE A 196 -13.73 -9.83 -6.30
C ILE A 196 -13.35 -11.27 -6.58
N TRP A 197 -14.03 -12.22 -5.93
CA TRP A 197 -13.86 -13.66 -6.09
C TRP A 197 -14.82 -14.23 -7.15
N ASN A 198 -14.98 -15.53 -7.18
CA ASN A 198 -15.94 -16.16 -8.06
C ASN A 198 -17.40 -15.95 -7.60
N SER A 199 -18.36 -15.95 -8.53
CA SER A 199 -19.79 -15.89 -8.19
C SER A 199 -20.30 -17.26 -7.75
N PRO A 200 -21.16 -17.33 -6.71
CA PRO A 200 -21.78 -18.57 -6.30
C PRO A 200 -23.02 -18.94 -7.14
N VAL A 201 -23.53 -17.99 -7.94
CA VAL A 201 -24.91 -18.06 -8.44
C VAL A 201 -25.08 -18.98 -9.65
N ASP A 202 -24.03 -19.28 -10.41
CA ASP A 202 -24.21 -19.85 -11.76
C ASP A 202 -23.63 -21.24 -12.01
N SER A 203 -22.98 -21.87 -11.07
CA SER A 203 -22.59 -23.27 -11.28
C SER A 203 -22.31 -23.98 -9.97
N ASP A 204 -22.89 -25.16 -9.82
CA ASP A 204 -22.51 -26.12 -8.79
C ASP A 204 -21.06 -26.60 -8.93
N ARG A 205 -20.38 -26.17 -10.02
CA ARG A 205 -19.01 -26.54 -10.35
C ARG A 205 -18.01 -25.49 -9.91
N TYR A 206 -16.94 -25.94 -9.29
CA TYR A 206 -15.81 -25.13 -8.82
C TYR A 206 -16.22 -23.90 -7.99
N PRO A 207 -16.84 -24.08 -6.83
CA PRO A 207 -17.43 -22.96 -6.07
C PRO A 207 -16.46 -21.81 -5.77
N SER A 208 -15.15 -22.09 -5.67
CA SER A 208 -14.14 -21.09 -5.29
C SER A 208 -13.39 -20.45 -6.46
N PHE A 209 -13.46 -21.02 -7.66
CA PHE A 209 -12.77 -20.50 -8.84
C PHE A 209 -13.53 -20.72 -10.13
N ARG A 210 -13.18 -19.97 -11.17
CA ARG A 210 -13.72 -20.14 -12.52
C ARG A 210 -12.60 -20.01 -13.55
N LEU A 211 -12.64 -20.87 -14.57
CA LEU A 211 -11.80 -20.74 -15.75
C LEU A 211 -12.32 -19.57 -16.61
N VAL A 212 -11.44 -18.63 -16.94
CA VAL A 212 -11.78 -17.46 -17.78
C VAL A 212 -10.78 -17.35 -18.93
N THR A 213 -11.29 -17.39 -20.15
CA THR A 213 -10.49 -17.28 -21.37
C THR A 213 -10.51 -15.86 -21.95
N GLU A 214 -11.64 -15.19 -21.77
CA GLU A 214 -11.93 -13.84 -22.27
C GLU A 214 -12.65 -13.03 -21.19
N SER A 215 -12.52 -11.70 -21.22
CA SER A 215 -13.13 -10.82 -20.22
C SER A 215 -14.65 -10.89 -20.22
N ASP A 216 -15.29 -11.05 -21.36
CA ASP A 216 -16.75 -11.13 -21.51
C ASP A 216 -17.34 -12.46 -21.04
N ALA A 217 -16.48 -13.47 -20.79
CA ALA A 217 -16.91 -14.75 -20.24
C ALA A 217 -17.14 -14.69 -18.70
N ASP A 218 -16.90 -13.55 -18.07
CA ASP A 218 -17.14 -13.36 -16.65
C ASP A 218 -18.62 -13.14 -16.33
N ALA A 219 -19.20 -14.02 -15.50
CA ALA A 219 -20.62 -13.95 -15.13
C ALA A 219 -21.00 -12.66 -14.38
N LEU A 220 -20.04 -12.04 -13.67
CA LEU A 220 -20.26 -10.78 -12.96
C LEU A 220 -19.98 -9.54 -13.81
N ALA A 221 -19.66 -9.71 -15.10
CA ALA A 221 -19.35 -8.62 -16.04
C ALA A 221 -18.30 -7.61 -15.51
N ARG A 222 -17.33 -8.10 -14.71
CA ARG A 222 -16.26 -7.28 -14.12
C ARG A 222 -15.25 -6.87 -15.18
N PRO A 223 -14.49 -5.76 -14.97
CA PRO A 223 -13.47 -5.30 -15.89
C PRO A 223 -12.19 -6.15 -15.79
N LEU A 224 -12.29 -7.47 -16.09
CA LEU A 224 -11.15 -8.38 -16.03
C LEU A 224 -10.09 -8.00 -17.06
N ARG A 225 -8.83 -8.00 -16.65
CA ARG A 225 -7.70 -7.67 -17.52
C ARG A 225 -6.63 -8.75 -17.47
N PRO A 226 -5.97 -8.98 -18.60
CA PRO A 226 -4.89 -9.96 -18.66
C PRO A 226 -3.65 -9.45 -17.91
N GLU A 227 -2.98 -10.34 -17.18
CA GLU A 227 -1.63 -10.10 -16.74
C GLU A 227 -0.70 -9.88 -17.94
N THR A 228 0.10 -8.82 -17.90
CA THR A 228 1.12 -8.53 -18.90
C THR A 228 2.51 -8.84 -18.36
N SER A 229 3.36 -9.38 -19.22
CA SER A 229 4.76 -9.69 -18.89
C SER A 229 5.61 -9.29 -20.10
N PRO A 230 5.99 -8.00 -20.23
CA PRO A 230 6.87 -7.55 -21.30
C PRO A 230 8.19 -8.32 -21.30
N GLU A 231 8.86 -8.40 -22.44
CA GLU A 231 10.12 -9.15 -22.58
C GLU A 231 11.26 -8.56 -21.75
N ASP A 232 11.29 -7.25 -21.59
CA ASP A 232 12.23 -6.54 -20.71
C ASP A 232 12.08 -6.96 -19.25
N TRP A 233 10.84 -7.13 -18.76
CA TRP A 233 10.58 -7.67 -17.44
C TRP A 233 11.06 -9.10 -17.24
N LEU A 234 10.78 -9.96 -18.23
CA LEU A 234 11.22 -11.36 -18.17
C LEU A 234 12.76 -11.44 -18.15
N ARG A 235 13.42 -10.63 -19.00
CA ARG A 235 14.88 -10.57 -19.05
C ARG A 235 15.46 -10.06 -17.73
N ALA A 236 14.95 -8.94 -17.20
CA ALA A 236 15.43 -8.38 -15.95
C ALA A 236 15.25 -9.35 -14.75
N VAL A 237 14.11 -10.07 -14.67
CA VAL A 237 13.93 -11.11 -13.64
C VAL A 237 14.95 -12.23 -13.77
N GLU A 238 15.23 -12.70 -15.00
CA GLU A 238 16.24 -13.75 -15.24
C GLU A 238 17.64 -13.29 -14.85
N GLU A 239 18.04 -12.06 -15.28
CA GLU A 239 19.34 -11.49 -15.00
C GLU A 239 19.57 -11.22 -13.50
N CYS A 240 18.56 -10.67 -12.81
CA CYS A 240 18.63 -10.43 -11.36
C CYS A 240 18.68 -11.74 -10.55
N ALA A 241 18.06 -12.82 -11.04
CA ALA A 241 17.96 -14.07 -10.31
C ALA A 241 19.17 -15.01 -10.50
N VAL A 242 20.20 -14.63 -11.24
CA VAL A 242 21.40 -15.47 -11.46
C VAL A 242 22.12 -15.73 -10.14
N ASP A 243 22.41 -14.68 -9.38
CA ASP A 243 23.17 -14.75 -8.14
C ASP A 243 22.44 -14.04 -6.98
N PRO A 244 22.61 -14.52 -5.75
CA PRO A 244 22.14 -13.80 -4.56
C PRO A 244 22.77 -12.42 -4.46
N SER A 245 21.96 -11.38 -4.47
CA SER A 245 22.42 -10.00 -4.50
C SER A 245 21.43 -9.03 -3.85
N ILE A 246 21.82 -7.76 -3.74
CA ILE A 246 20.90 -6.68 -3.37
C ILE A 246 20.27 -6.15 -4.65
N VAL A 247 18.94 -6.22 -4.74
CA VAL A 247 18.14 -5.70 -5.86
C VAL A 247 17.23 -4.60 -5.36
N VAL A 248 17.26 -3.43 -5.99
CA VAL A 248 16.40 -2.28 -5.64
C VAL A 248 15.52 -1.91 -6.82
N ALA A 249 14.21 -1.83 -6.62
CA ALA A 249 13.28 -1.29 -7.62
C ALA A 249 13.03 0.19 -7.37
N VAL A 250 13.13 1.01 -8.42
CA VAL A 250 12.91 2.46 -8.40
C VAL A 250 11.94 2.89 -9.51
N GLY A 251 11.18 3.93 -9.25
CA GLY A 251 10.19 4.48 -10.20
C GLY A 251 9.01 5.13 -9.49
N ALA A 252 8.17 5.83 -10.22
CA ALA A 252 6.98 6.51 -9.71
C ALA A 252 5.96 5.53 -9.09
N SER A 253 4.92 6.05 -8.44
CA SER A 253 3.82 5.23 -7.93
C SER A 253 3.08 4.53 -9.08
N ALA A 254 2.51 3.37 -8.84
CA ALA A 254 1.73 2.56 -9.79
C ALA A 254 2.49 2.07 -11.05
N THR A 255 3.82 2.18 -11.10
CA THR A 255 4.63 1.69 -12.23
C THR A 255 4.82 0.17 -12.26
N GLY A 256 4.38 -0.55 -11.22
CA GLY A 256 4.47 -2.02 -11.13
C GLY A 256 5.66 -2.53 -10.31
N LYS A 257 6.35 -1.69 -9.53
CA LYS A 257 7.50 -2.10 -8.67
C LYS A 257 7.21 -3.35 -7.85
N SER A 258 6.17 -3.32 -7.02
CA SER A 258 5.81 -4.46 -6.14
C SER A 258 5.46 -5.72 -6.96
N THR A 259 4.81 -5.57 -8.11
CA THR A 259 4.52 -6.69 -9.02
C THR A 259 5.79 -7.32 -9.58
N PHE A 260 6.77 -6.49 -10.02
CA PHE A 260 8.07 -6.97 -10.49
C PHE A 260 8.83 -7.69 -9.38
N LEU A 261 8.90 -7.09 -8.19
CA LEU A 261 9.64 -7.64 -7.06
C LEU A 261 9.00 -8.95 -6.54
N ARG A 262 7.67 -9.07 -6.58
CA ARG A 262 6.96 -10.33 -6.25
C ARG A 262 7.35 -11.44 -7.22
N ARG A 263 7.43 -11.16 -8.53
CA ARG A 263 7.89 -12.12 -9.53
C ARG A 263 9.35 -12.52 -9.31
N LEU A 264 10.21 -11.57 -9.00
CA LEU A 264 11.61 -11.83 -8.70
C LEU A 264 11.78 -12.65 -7.42
N LEU A 265 11.04 -12.34 -6.35
CA LEU A 265 11.01 -13.11 -5.12
C LEU A 265 10.64 -14.57 -5.40
N ASN A 266 9.53 -14.79 -6.11
CA ASN A 266 9.10 -16.14 -6.46
C ASN A 266 10.13 -16.88 -7.32
N ARG A 267 10.83 -16.15 -8.20
CA ARG A 267 11.93 -16.71 -8.98
C ARG A 267 13.10 -17.15 -8.10
N TYR A 268 13.52 -16.34 -7.14
CA TYR A 268 14.56 -16.72 -6.18
C TYR A 268 14.17 -17.94 -5.36
N LEU A 269 12.93 -18.02 -4.91
CA LEU A 269 12.45 -19.15 -4.10
C LEU A 269 12.30 -20.46 -4.90
N THR A 270 12.11 -20.41 -6.21
CA THR A 270 11.95 -21.61 -7.05
C THR A 270 13.15 -21.95 -7.94
N GLY A 271 14.05 -21.00 -8.15
CA GLY A 271 15.23 -21.15 -9.01
C GLY A 271 14.93 -21.05 -10.51
N GLN A 272 16.00 -21.12 -11.32
CA GLN A 272 15.93 -21.05 -12.78
C GLN A 272 16.18 -22.43 -13.40
N GLY A 273 15.13 -23.10 -13.86
CA GLY A 273 15.30 -24.38 -14.55
C GLY A 273 16.00 -25.46 -13.71
N LYS A 274 16.69 -26.39 -14.40
CA LYS A 274 17.28 -27.58 -13.75
C LYS A 274 18.62 -27.32 -13.03
N SER A 275 19.30 -26.23 -13.34
CA SER A 275 20.69 -25.97 -12.90
C SER A 275 20.86 -24.88 -11.86
N THR A 276 19.83 -24.11 -11.55
CA THR A 276 19.92 -22.99 -10.60
C THR A 276 19.31 -23.36 -9.26
N ARG A 277 20.07 -23.15 -8.19
CA ARG A 277 19.64 -23.46 -6.82
C ARG A 277 18.57 -22.48 -6.38
N ALA A 278 17.40 -22.99 -6.00
CA ALA A 278 16.41 -22.20 -5.32
C ALA A 278 16.91 -21.74 -3.95
N LEU A 279 16.67 -20.48 -3.58
CA LEU A 279 17.05 -19.94 -2.28
C LEU A 279 16.08 -20.41 -1.18
N PRO A 280 16.56 -20.66 0.04
CA PRO A 280 15.71 -21.06 1.15
C PRO A 280 14.82 -19.92 1.67
N ALA A 281 15.29 -18.71 1.55
CA ALA A 281 14.63 -17.51 2.00
C ALA A 281 15.17 -16.29 1.23
N VAL A 282 14.40 -15.22 1.23
CA VAL A 282 14.74 -13.91 0.65
C VAL A 282 14.40 -12.85 1.69
N CYS A 283 15.30 -11.91 1.94
CA CYS A 283 14.98 -10.70 2.68
C CYS A 283 14.22 -9.72 1.77
N TYR A 284 13.13 -9.20 2.27
CA TYR A 284 12.33 -8.18 1.61
C TYR A 284 12.30 -6.93 2.49
N LEU A 285 12.89 -5.84 2.00
CA LEU A 285 12.91 -4.55 2.64
C LEU A 285 11.89 -3.64 1.95
N ASP A 286 10.80 -3.36 2.64
CA ASP A 286 9.76 -2.47 2.13
C ASP A 286 9.94 -1.07 2.70
N LEU A 287 10.21 -0.11 1.83
CA LEU A 287 10.41 1.29 2.16
C LEU A 287 9.24 2.18 1.71
N ASP A 288 8.13 1.56 1.27
CA ASP A 288 6.91 2.28 0.90
C ASP A 288 5.86 2.18 2.03
N PRO A 289 5.69 3.22 2.86
CA PRO A 289 4.71 3.19 3.94
C PRO A 289 3.26 3.29 3.45
N THR A 290 3.03 3.60 2.17
CA THR A 290 1.68 3.81 1.63
C THR A 290 1.04 2.53 1.13
N GLN A 291 1.82 1.64 0.48
CA GLN A 291 1.34 0.36 -0.05
C GLN A 291 2.39 -0.74 0.12
N PRO A 292 2.69 -1.13 1.37
CA PRO A 292 3.66 -2.18 1.62
C PRO A 292 3.14 -3.55 1.18
N GLU A 293 4.07 -4.47 0.86
CA GLU A 293 3.72 -5.81 0.36
C GLU A 293 3.24 -6.74 1.48
N TYR A 294 3.87 -6.69 2.66
CA TYR A 294 3.68 -7.71 3.72
C TYR A 294 3.06 -7.18 5.01
N THR A 295 2.96 -5.88 5.16
CA THR A 295 2.49 -5.24 6.38
C THR A 295 1.36 -4.27 6.07
N PRO A 296 0.53 -3.86 7.05
CA PRO A 296 -0.40 -2.76 6.84
C PRO A 296 0.34 -1.46 6.53
N HIS A 297 -0.34 -0.50 5.92
CA HIS A 297 0.23 0.82 5.65
C HIS A 297 0.59 1.58 6.94
N GLY A 298 1.36 2.67 6.79
CA GLY A 298 1.85 3.47 7.93
C GLY A 298 3.12 2.91 8.59
N GLN A 299 3.84 2.02 7.91
CA GLN A 299 5.10 1.46 8.39
C GLN A 299 6.01 1.04 7.26
N ILE A 300 7.31 1.01 7.53
CA ILE A 300 8.33 0.36 6.71
C ILE A 300 8.90 -0.85 7.45
N SER A 301 9.30 -1.89 6.72
CA SER A 301 9.63 -3.17 7.35
C SER A 301 10.71 -3.96 6.63
N LEU A 302 11.38 -4.82 7.39
CA LEU A 302 12.26 -5.87 6.90
C LEU A 302 11.65 -7.24 7.24
N CYS A 303 11.37 -8.04 6.22
CA CYS A 303 10.81 -9.39 6.35
C CYS A 303 11.74 -10.44 5.77
N ILE A 304 11.70 -11.65 6.31
CA ILE A 304 12.30 -12.85 5.71
C ILE A 304 11.17 -13.71 5.14
N ILE A 305 11.18 -13.90 3.83
CA ILE A 305 10.15 -14.62 3.10
C ILE A 305 10.66 -15.98 2.65
N ARG A 306 9.88 -17.01 2.95
CA ARG A 306 10.19 -18.42 2.66
C ARG A 306 9.14 -19.11 1.80
N SER A 307 7.97 -18.49 1.67
CA SER A 307 6.83 -19.02 0.90
C SER A 307 6.60 -18.22 -0.38
N LEU A 308 6.02 -18.86 -1.38
CA LEU A 308 5.64 -18.20 -2.65
C LEU A 308 4.48 -17.24 -2.45
N ASN A 309 4.53 -16.11 -3.13
CA ASN A 309 3.46 -15.13 -3.17
C ASN A 309 2.63 -15.30 -4.45
N LEU A 310 1.52 -16.02 -4.34
CA LEU A 310 0.64 -16.33 -5.47
C LEU A 310 -0.69 -15.56 -5.41
N GLY A 311 -0.64 -14.32 -4.92
CA GLY A 311 -1.77 -13.42 -4.81
C GLY A 311 -1.35 -11.97 -4.56
N PRO A 312 -2.29 -11.04 -4.43
CA PRO A 312 -2.01 -9.64 -4.06
C PRO A 312 -1.61 -9.52 -2.58
N ASN A 313 -1.09 -8.34 -2.19
CA ASN A 313 -0.55 -8.05 -0.86
C ASN A 313 -1.50 -8.37 0.31
N PHE A 314 -2.81 -8.12 0.16
CA PHE A 314 -3.79 -8.43 1.21
C PHE A 314 -3.98 -9.94 1.47
N THR A 315 -3.38 -10.83 0.67
CA THR A 315 -3.51 -12.29 0.84
C THR A 315 -2.34 -12.93 1.59
N HIS A 316 -1.28 -12.20 1.91
CA HIS A 316 -0.06 -12.76 2.51
C HIS A 316 0.62 -11.84 3.54
N SER A 317 -0.17 -11.20 4.38
CA SER A 317 0.33 -10.42 5.50
C SER A 317 1.28 -11.25 6.40
N VAL A 318 2.41 -10.65 6.79
CA VAL A 318 3.40 -11.29 7.66
C VAL A 318 3.28 -10.72 9.06
N THR A 319 3.24 -11.60 10.05
CA THR A 319 3.19 -11.27 11.46
C THR A 319 4.57 -11.40 12.11
N SER A 320 4.77 -10.81 13.28
CA SER A 320 5.97 -11.07 14.08
C SER A 320 6.05 -12.57 14.42
N PRO A 321 7.25 -13.15 14.49
CA PRO A 321 7.39 -14.55 14.78
C PRO A 321 6.85 -14.85 16.18
N SER A 322 5.87 -15.74 16.27
CA SER A 322 5.63 -16.48 17.50
C SER A 322 6.88 -17.32 17.80
N ARG A 323 7.31 -17.37 19.05
CA ARG A 323 8.51 -18.12 19.48
C ARG A 323 8.55 -19.59 19.04
N SER A 324 7.45 -20.13 18.53
CA SER A 324 7.30 -21.54 18.19
C SER A 324 7.46 -21.90 16.71
N GLU A 325 7.42 -20.95 15.75
CA GLU A 325 7.43 -21.30 14.31
C GLU A 325 8.51 -20.57 13.51
N ARG A 326 9.72 -21.12 13.50
CA ARG A 326 10.84 -20.64 12.66
C ARG A 326 10.74 -21.03 11.16
N SER A 327 9.70 -21.72 10.74
CA SER A 327 9.59 -22.24 9.36
C SER A 327 8.77 -21.36 8.41
N GLY A 328 8.01 -20.39 8.92
CA GLY A 328 7.16 -19.48 8.13
C GLY A 328 7.87 -18.18 7.71
N ASN A 329 7.10 -17.30 7.04
CA ASN A 329 7.52 -15.92 6.80
C ASN A 329 7.64 -15.17 8.13
N GLU A 330 8.61 -14.25 8.23
CA GLU A 330 8.99 -13.63 9.50
C GLU A 330 9.20 -12.13 9.32
N MET A 331 8.57 -11.31 10.16
CA MET A 331 8.89 -9.89 10.27
C MET A 331 10.07 -9.72 11.25
N VAL A 332 11.19 -9.24 10.72
CA VAL A 332 12.40 -9.04 11.52
C VAL A 332 12.29 -7.75 12.33
N ARG A 333 11.92 -6.66 11.65
CA ARG A 333 11.81 -5.32 12.26
C ARG A 333 10.90 -4.42 11.42
N SER A 334 10.18 -3.53 12.08
CA SER A 334 9.38 -2.50 11.43
C SER A 334 9.36 -1.22 12.23
N HIS A 335 9.11 -0.09 11.55
CA HIS A 335 9.02 1.24 12.14
C HIS A 335 7.76 1.96 11.70
N SER A 336 7.13 2.64 12.65
CA SER A 336 5.95 3.48 12.43
C SER A 336 6.31 4.71 11.58
N LEU A 337 5.56 4.96 10.54
CA LEU A 337 5.74 6.13 9.69
C LEU A 337 4.39 6.69 9.23
N PRO A 338 4.18 8.01 9.28
CA PRO A 338 3.02 8.61 8.65
C PRO A 338 3.06 8.37 7.14
N THR A 339 1.90 8.23 6.52
CA THR A 339 1.78 8.04 5.06
C THR A 339 2.37 9.24 4.29
N ASN A 340 2.21 10.45 4.83
CA ASN A 340 2.91 11.66 4.38
C ASN A 340 4.14 11.91 5.27
N PHE A 341 5.25 11.27 4.97
CA PHE A 341 6.47 11.34 5.76
C PHE A 341 7.41 12.51 5.38
N ALA A 342 6.99 13.41 4.50
CA ALA A 342 7.81 14.57 4.08
C ALA A 342 8.27 15.43 5.27
N ASN A 343 7.40 15.63 6.28
CA ASN A 343 7.73 16.37 7.49
C ASN A 343 8.66 15.60 8.44
N TYR A 344 8.88 14.32 8.21
CA TYR A 344 9.69 13.41 9.01
C TYR A 344 10.86 12.79 8.21
N ARG A 345 11.41 13.55 7.26
CA ARG A 345 12.45 13.09 6.32
C ARG A 345 13.66 12.46 7.00
N ASP A 346 14.19 13.12 8.02
CA ASP A 346 15.37 12.63 8.75
C ASP A 346 15.04 11.36 9.56
N TYR A 347 13.84 11.29 10.12
CA TYR A 347 13.35 10.09 10.79
C TYR A 347 13.17 8.93 9.82
N TYR A 348 12.57 9.17 8.66
CA TYR A 348 12.47 8.16 7.61
C TYR A 348 13.85 7.61 7.24
N GLN A 349 14.83 8.48 7.01
CA GLN A 349 16.19 8.07 6.70
C GLN A 349 16.80 7.23 7.84
N ALA A 350 16.61 7.63 9.09
CA ALA A 350 17.11 6.88 10.25
C ALA A 350 16.47 5.49 10.37
N CYS A 351 15.16 5.37 10.09
CA CYS A 351 14.45 4.08 10.02
C CYS A 351 15.00 3.18 8.90
N VAL A 352 15.24 3.74 7.71
CA VAL A 352 15.84 3.01 6.57
C VAL A 352 17.24 2.48 6.93
N GLU A 353 18.04 3.30 7.59
CA GLU A 353 19.40 2.91 8.04
C GLU A 353 19.36 1.78 9.06
N ASP A 354 18.46 1.84 10.03
CA ASP A 354 18.30 0.81 11.06
C ASP A 354 17.84 -0.53 10.45
N LEU A 355 16.84 -0.50 9.55
CA LEU A 355 16.39 -1.70 8.84
C LEU A 355 17.49 -2.32 7.97
N PHE A 356 18.28 -1.48 7.27
CA PHE A 356 19.40 -1.98 6.48
C PHE A 356 20.50 -2.57 7.36
N GLN A 357 20.79 -1.98 8.52
CA GLN A 357 21.72 -2.54 9.49
C GLN A 357 21.22 -3.88 10.02
N ALA A 358 19.92 -4.03 10.29
CA ALA A 358 19.34 -5.31 10.69
C ALA A 358 19.55 -6.38 9.61
N TYR A 359 19.33 -6.05 8.32
CA TYR A 359 19.67 -6.94 7.22
C TYR A 359 21.15 -7.33 7.22
N ARG A 360 22.07 -6.38 7.40
CA ARG A 360 23.52 -6.64 7.41
C ARG A 360 23.92 -7.59 8.54
N CYS A 361 23.29 -7.48 9.71
CA CYS A 361 23.49 -8.41 10.82
C CYS A 361 23.06 -9.85 10.47
N ILE A 362 21.94 -10.00 9.76
CA ILE A 362 21.46 -11.32 9.30
C ILE A 362 22.39 -11.86 8.20
N GLN A 363 22.75 -11.02 7.24
CA GLN A 363 23.65 -11.39 6.13
C GLN A 363 25.02 -11.88 6.64
N ALA A 364 25.55 -11.30 7.72
CA ALA A 364 26.80 -11.74 8.32
C ALA A 364 26.74 -13.21 8.81
N GLN A 365 25.54 -13.71 9.17
CA GLN A 365 25.30 -15.08 9.59
C GLN A 365 24.91 -15.98 8.41
N THR A 366 24.34 -15.42 7.36
CA THR A 366 23.85 -16.13 6.17
C THR A 366 24.28 -15.35 4.91
N PRO A 367 25.53 -15.54 4.43
CA PRO A 367 26.11 -14.73 3.34
C PRO A 367 25.33 -14.75 2.03
N ASP A 368 24.69 -15.88 1.71
CA ASP A 368 23.92 -16.08 0.47
C ASP A 368 22.49 -15.50 0.55
N LEU A 369 22.17 -14.74 1.59
CA LEU A 369 20.83 -14.18 1.76
C LEU A 369 20.63 -12.94 0.87
N THR A 370 19.78 -13.07 -0.14
CA THR A 370 19.40 -12.01 -1.07
C THR A 370 18.54 -10.94 -0.37
N LEU A 371 18.71 -9.68 -0.77
CA LEU A 371 17.86 -8.57 -0.38
C LEU A 371 17.11 -7.99 -1.59
N ILE A 372 15.80 -7.98 -1.51
CA ILE A 372 14.91 -7.24 -2.40
C ILE A 372 14.44 -5.97 -1.69
N VAL A 373 14.53 -4.81 -2.35
CA VAL A 373 14.13 -3.52 -1.79
C VAL A 373 13.05 -2.88 -2.65
N ASN A 374 11.88 -2.64 -2.05
CA ASN A 374 10.80 -1.85 -2.64
C ASN A 374 10.94 -0.40 -2.18
N THR A 375 11.05 0.55 -3.09
CA THR A 375 11.15 1.98 -2.75
C THR A 375 9.81 2.69 -2.92
N SER A 376 9.55 3.70 -2.08
CA SER A 376 8.36 4.54 -2.23
C SER A 376 8.38 5.31 -3.55
N GLY A 377 7.24 5.29 -4.25
CA GLY A 377 7.08 6.08 -5.46
C GLY A 377 7.10 7.60 -5.22
N SER A 378 6.75 8.04 -4.01
CA SER A 378 6.82 9.45 -3.61
C SER A 378 8.26 9.96 -3.52
N LEU A 379 9.22 9.13 -3.09
CA LEU A 379 10.65 9.51 -3.11
C LEU A 379 11.13 9.78 -4.52
N TYR A 380 10.75 8.95 -5.48
CA TYR A 380 11.14 9.14 -6.88
C TYR A 380 10.62 10.46 -7.46
N VAL A 381 9.43 10.89 -7.02
CA VAL A 381 8.78 12.12 -7.52
C VAL A 381 9.21 13.34 -6.72
N SER A 382 9.16 13.29 -5.38
CA SER A 382 9.22 14.46 -4.51
C SER A 382 10.55 14.63 -3.77
N ASP A 383 11.31 13.56 -3.52
CA ASP A 383 12.61 13.61 -2.81
C ASP A 383 13.63 12.66 -3.46
N PHE A 384 13.93 12.93 -4.71
CA PHE A 384 14.84 12.10 -5.50
C PHE A 384 16.27 12.03 -4.93
N ASP A 385 16.73 13.10 -4.28
CA ASP A 385 18.05 13.15 -3.63
C ASP A 385 18.15 12.16 -2.48
N LEU A 386 17.09 12.01 -1.68
CA LEU A 386 17.05 11.00 -0.62
C LEU A 386 17.10 9.58 -1.20
N LEU A 387 16.36 9.34 -2.29
CA LEU A 387 16.43 8.05 -3.01
C LEU A 387 17.85 7.74 -3.48
N VAL A 388 18.55 8.70 -4.07
CA VAL A 388 19.96 8.56 -4.52
C VAL A 388 20.87 8.28 -3.34
N ASN A 389 20.67 8.94 -2.21
CA ASN A 389 21.43 8.69 -0.97
C ASN A 389 21.22 7.27 -0.45
N ILE A 390 19.99 6.76 -0.46
CA ILE A 390 19.65 5.38 -0.08
C ILE A 390 20.39 4.39 -1.00
N LEU A 391 20.34 4.60 -2.32
CA LEU A 391 21.07 3.76 -3.28
C LEU A 391 22.59 3.78 -3.03
N GLY A 392 23.15 4.95 -2.75
CA GLY A 392 24.58 5.10 -2.43
C GLY A 392 25.00 4.34 -1.16
N ARG A 393 24.10 4.19 -0.18
CA ARG A 393 24.34 3.42 1.05
C ARG A 393 24.19 1.92 0.82
N PHE A 394 23.14 1.50 0.11
CA PHE A 394 22.86 0.07 -0.12
C PHE A 394 23.81 -0.55 -1.13
N LYS A 395 24.28 0.25 -2.08
CA LYS A 395 25.14 -0.19 -3.20
C LYS A 395 24.61 -1.45 -3.86
N PRO A 396 23.35 -1.42 -4.37
CA PRO A 396 22.73 -2.60 -4.95
C PRO A 396 23.54 -3.10 -6.14
N PHE A 397 23.59 -4.42 -6.30
CA PHE A 397 24.17 -5.03 -7.50
C PHE A 397 23.24 -4.84 -8.71
N HIS A 398 21.92 -4.92 -8.49
CA HIS A 398 20.92 -4.62 -9.52
C HIS A 398 20.00 -3.47 -9.08
N THR A 399 19.88 -2.47 -9.94
CA THR A 399 18.89 -1.41 -9.81
C THR A 399 17.92 -1.52 -10.97
N VAL A 400 16.63 -1.74 -10.66
CA VAL A 400 15.57 -1.89 -11.67
C VAL A 400 14.75 -0.62 -11.70
N HIS A 401 14.86 0.12 -12.79
CA HIS A 401 14.13 1.37 -13.02
C HIS A 401 12.92 1.13 -13.91
N LEU A 402 11.73 1.34 -13.32
CA LEU A 402 10.47 1.23 -14.03
C LEU A 402 10.07 2.62 -14.55
N CYS A 403 10.20 2.82 -15.86
CA CYS A 403 9.96 4.10 -16.51
C CYS A 403 9.03 3.95 -17.72
N ASN A 404 8.39 5.05 -18.09
CA ASN A 404 7.66 5.11 -19.34
C ASN A 404 8.63 5.44 -20.47
N THR A 405 9.00 4.45 -21.25
CA THR A 405 9.97 4.61 -22.35
C THR A 405 9.42 5.40 -23.57
N GLN A 406 8.11 5.62 -23.60
CA GLN A 406 7.45 6.31 -24.74
C GLN A 406 7.39 7.82 -24.55
N VAL A 407 7.48 8.33 -23.32
CA VAL A 407 7.43 9.76 -23.00
C VAL A 407 8.60 10.09 -22.08
N ILE A 408 9.69 10.56 -22.65
CA ILE A 408 10.84 11.03 -21.88
C ILE A 408 10.78 12.55 -21.86
N ASP A 409 10.35 13.11 -20.75
CA ASP A 409 10.50 14.54 -20.48
C ASP A 409 11.90 14.85 -19.95
N THR A 410 12.27 16.13 -19.86
CA THR A 410 13.58 16.56 -19.42
C THR A 410 13.91 16.15 -17.97
N ASP A 411 12.91 16.12 -17.08
CA ASP A 411 13.07 15.69 -15.69
C ASP A 411 13.35 14.21 -15.58
N SER A 412 12.57 13.38 -16.28
CA SER A 412 12.78 11.93 -16.35
C SER A 412 14.15 11.57 -16.94
N ALA A 413 14.62 12.29 -17.96
CA ALA A 413 15.95 12.10 -18.53
C ALA A 413 17.07 12.46 -17.54
N ALA A 414 16.92 13.55 -16.78
CA ALA A 414 17.87 13.95 -15.74
C ALA A 414 17.95 12.94 -14.60
N LYS A 415 16.79 12.45 -14.14
CA LYS A 415 16.72 11.39 -13.11
C LYS A 415 17.37 10.10 -13.59
N LEU A 416 17.09 9.68 -14.82
CA LEU A 416 17.71 8.51 -15.44
C LEU A 416 19.24 8.62 -15.47
N HIS A 417 19.76 9.73 -15.97
CA HIS A 417 21.21 10.00 -16.02
C HIS A 417 21.84 9.96 -14.62
N THR A 418 21.18 10.53 -13.62
CA THR A 418 21.64 10.52 -12.22
C THR A 418 21.68 9.12 -11.65
N LEU A 419 20.63 8.30 -11.90
CA LEU A 419 20.59 6.89 -11.50
C LEU A 419 21.72 6.09 -12.16
N GLN A 420 21.91 6.21 -13.49
CA GLN A 420 22.97 5.53 -14.23
C GLN A 420 24.35 5.89 -13.67
N THR A 421 24.60 7.20 -13.42
CA THR A 421 25.86 7.68 -12.85
C THR A 421 26.08 7.13 -11.44
N THR A 422 25.03 7.11 -10.61
CA THR A 422 25.09 6.61 -9.23
C THR A 422 25.38 5.12 -9.21
N VAL A 423 24.63 4.33 -9.99
CA VAL A 423 24.80 2.86 -10.08
C VAL A 423 26.20 2.51 -10.61
N SER A 424 26.70 3.23 -11.61
CA SER A 424 28.04 3.01 -12.16
C SER A 424 29.16 3.23 -11.14
N ARG A 425 29.01 4.17 -10.18
CA ARG A 425 30.02 4.45 -9.13
C ARG A 425 30.29 3.25 -8.23
N PHE A 426 29.30 2.40 -7.98
CA PHE A 426 29.49 1.18 -7.18
C PHE A 426 29.50 -0.11 -8.01
N ARG A 427 29.66 0.02 -9.34
CA ARG A 427 29.73 -1.09 -10.30
C ARG A 427 28.48 -1.98 -10.30
N GLY A 428 27.32 -1.39 -10.03
CA GLY A 428 26.03 -2.06 -10.15
C GLY A 428 25.57 -2.14 -11.61
N THR A 429 24.58 -2.99 -11.85
CA THR A 429 23.88 -3.11 -13.14
C THR A 429 22.54 -2.40 -13.05
N MET A 430 22.22 -1.58 -14.05
CA MET A 430 20.92 -0.92 -14.16
C MET A 430 20.08 -1.60 -15.24
N HIS A 431 18.84 -1.93 -14.88
CA HIS A 431 17.82 -2.48 -15.77
C HIS A 431 16.74 -1.41 -15.97
N GLU A 432 16.58 -0.96 -17.20
CA GLU A 432 15.49 -0.08 -17.59
C GLU A 432 14.35 -0.93 -18.14
N ILE A 433 13.20 -0.91 -17.49
CA ILE A 433 12.06 -1.73 -17.87
C ILE A 433 10.80 -0.87 -18.01
N THR A 434 9.91 -1.30 -18.87
CA THR A 434 8.66 -0.60 -19.18
C THR A 434 7.75 -0.56 -17.96
N ALA A 435 7.33 0.64 -17.55
CA ALA A 435 6.34 0.79 -16.47
C ALA A 435 4.98 0.22 -16.89
N GLN A 436 4.29 -0.35 -15.92
CA GLN A 436 2.87 -0.72 -16.09
C GLN A 436 2.03 0.55 -16.05
N HIS A 437 1.00 0.60 -16.87
CA HIS A 437 0.05 1.70 -16.86
C HIS A 437 -1.10 1.42 -15.90
N GLU A 438 -1.47 2.45 -15.13
CA GLU A 438 -2.67 2.40 -14.32
C GLU A 438 -3.90 2.27 -15.24
N PRO A 439 -4.84 1.40 -14.91
CA PRO A 439 -6.05 1.24 -15.69
C PRO A 439 -6.91 2.51 -15.65
N SER A 440 -7.51 2.85 -16.78
CA SER A 440 -8.47 3.97 -16.87
C SER A 440 -9.66 3.81 -15.93
N VAL A 441 -10.12 2.56 -15.71
CA VAL A 441 -11.20 2.24 -14.77
C VAL A 441 -10.74 1.08 -13.88
N PRO A 442 -10.18 1.35 -12.69
CA PRO A 442 -9.84 0.31 -11.73
C PRO A 442 -11.10 -0.22 -11.03
N MET A 443 -11.13 -1.49 -10.70
CA MET A 443 -12.22 -2.08 -9.91
C MET A 443 -12.23 -1.57 -8.45
N ARG A 444 -11.06 -1.21 -7.92
CA ARG A 444 -10.86 -0.61 -6.60
C ARG A 444 -9.85 0.51 -6.70
N THR A 445 -10.09 1.58 -5.98
CA THR A 445 -9.16 2.69 -5.82
C THR A 445 -7.95 2.29 -4.97
N LYS A 446 -6.89 3.09 -4.99
CA LYS A 446 -5.71 2.85 -4.13
C LYS A 446 -6.06 2.86 -2.64
N ALA A 447 -6.95 3.77 -2.21
CA ALA A 447 -7.41 3.83 -0.83
C ALA A 447 -8.20 2.56 -0.45
N GLU A 448 -9.08 2.08 -1.32
CA GLU A 448 -9.80 0.82 -1.10
C GLU A 448 -8.87 -0.39 -1.03
N LEU A 449 -7.84 -0.46 -1.89
CA LEU A 449 -6.83 -1.53 -1.81
C LEU A 449 -6.03 -1.47 -0.50
N GLY A 450 -5.71 -0.28 0.00
CA GLY A 450 -5.10 -0.09 1.32
C GLY A 450 -6.04 -0.53 2.45
N ALA A 451 -7.32 -0.18 2.37
CA ALA A 451 -8.34 -0.62 3.32
C ALA A 451 -8.52 -2.15 3.30
N MET A 452 -8.51 -2.79 2.12
CA MET A 452 -8.54 -4.25 1.99
C MET A 452 -7.33 -4.92 2.67
N GLN A 453 -6.14 -4.34 2.52
CA GLN A 453 -4.93 -4.85 3.17
C GLN A 453 -5.03 -4.72 4.69
N MET A 454 -5.50 -3.59 5.19
CA MET A 454 -5.69 -3.34 6.62
C MET A 454 -6.75 -4.28 7.20
N GLN A 455 -7.91 -4.39 6.57
CA GLN A 455 -8.99 -5.29 7.00
C GLN A 455 -8.51 -6.74 7.01
N SER A 456 -7.85 -7.20 5.94
CA SER A 456 -7.25 -8.54 5.89
C SER A 456 -6.24 -8.78 7.03
N HIS A 457 -5.43 -7.76 7.36
CA HIS A 457 -4.46 -7.85 8.45
C HIS A 457 -5.15 -8.03 9.82
N PHE A 458 -6.21 -7.27 10.12
CA PHE A 458 -6.94 -7.38 11.38
C PHE A 458 -7.64 -8.74 11.54
N HIS A 459 -8.14 -9.31 10.45
CA HIS A 459 -8.78 -10.62 10.44
C HIS A 459 -7.79 -11.80 10.27
N SER A 460 -6.48 -11.52 10.14
CA SER A 460 -5.47 -12.56 9.94
C SER A 460 -5.49 -13.58 11.09
N ASN A 461 -5.62 -14.85 10.71
CA ASN A 461 -5.65 -15.97 11.64
C ASN A 461 -4.38 -16.83 11.48
N VAL A 462 -3.44 -16.67 12.40
CA VAL A 462 -2.19 -17.44 12.44
C VAL A 462 -2.38 -18.79 13.15
N VAL A 463 -3.61 -19.22 13.34
CA VAL A 463 -3.85 -20.46 14.07
C VAL A 463 -3.17 -21.65 13.37
N LYS A 464 -2.44 -22.41 14.14
CA LYS A 464 -1.89 -23.77 14.07
C LYS A 464 -2.66 -24.81 13.23
N ALA A 465 -3.25 -24.39 12.11
CA ALA A 465 -3.91 -25.31 11.21
C ALA A 465 -2.85 -26.01 10.36
N SER A 466 -2.46 -27.20 10.79
CA SER A 466 -1.77 -28.17 9.95
C SER A 466 -2.80 -28.71 8.97
N GLY A 467 -2.74 -28.33 7.70
CA GLY A 467 -3.62 -28.89 6.66
C GLY A 467 -3.86 -27.96 5.48
N PRO A 468 -4.42 -28.47 4.39
CA PRO A 468 -4.68 -27.71 3.18
C PRO A 468 -5.84 -26.71 3.30
N ASP A 469 -6.72 -26.86 4.28
CA ASP A 469 -7.90 -26.01 4.51
C ASP A 469 -7.67 -24.94 5.59
N ARG A 470 -6.49 -24.32 5.58
CA ARG A 470 -6.20 -23.20 6.49
C ARG A 470 -7.13 -22.04 6.18
N ASN A 471 -8.01 -21.72 7.12
CA ASN A 471 -8.68 -20.44 7.07
C ASN A 471 -7.67 -19.35 7.44
N ALA A 472 -7.21 -18.61 6.44
CA ALA A 472 -6.22 -17.56 6.64
C ALA A 472 -6.81 -16.35 7.40
N TRP A 473 -8.12 -16.29 7.54
CA TRP A 473 -8.84 -15.18 8.17
C TRP A 473 -9.95 -15.64 9.11
N VAL A 474 -10.18 -14.83 10.14
CA VAL A 474 -11.34 -14.95 11.02
C VAL A 474 -12.55 -14.38 10.31
N SER A 475 -13.69 -15.07 10.41
CA SER A 475 -14.93 -14.66 9.73
C SER A 475 -15.84 -13.77 10.57
N GLU A 476 -15.54 -13.58 11.85
CA GLU A 476 -16.31 -12.76 12.78
C GLU A 476 -15.96 -11.28 12.59
N PRO A 477 -16.92 -10.33 12.73
CA PRO A 477 -16.65 -8.90 12.65
C PRO A 477 -15.77 -8.44 13.83
N LEU A 478 -15.04 -7.35 13.66
CA LEU A 478 -14.14 -6.81 14.71
C LEU A 478 -14.89 -6.41 15.99
N SER A 479 -16.17 -6.06 15.89
CA SER A 479 -17.02 -5.76 17.04
C SER A 479 -17.17 -6.94 18.00
N SER A 480 -17.08 -8.18 17.50
CA SER A 480 -17.15 -9.40 18.30
C SER A 480 -15.82 -9.77 18.97
N PHE A 481 -14.71 -9.14 18.57
CA PHE A 481 -13.41 -9.41 19.17
C PHE A 481 -13.38 -8.88 20.60
N VAL A 482 -12.83 -9.68 21.51
CA VAL A 482 -12.61 -9.25 22.90
C VAL A 482 -11.49 -8.21 22.91
N PRO A 483 -11.77 -6.95 23.29
CA PRO A 483 -10.76 -5.92 23.29
C PRO A 483 -9.82 -6.03 24.49
N TRP A 484 -8.61 -5.54 24.35
CA TRP A 484 -7.70 -5.30 25.46
C TRP A 484 -8.08 -4.01 26.16
N GLU A 485 -8.27 -4.05 27.47
CA GLU A 485 -8.48 -2.86 28.29
C GLU A 485 -7.14 -2.29 28.74
N VAL A 486 -6.86 -1.05 28.39
CA VAL A 486 -5.61 -0.36 28.70
C VAL A 486 -5.90 0.84 29.60
N CYS A 487 -5.27 0.87 30.78
CA CYS A 487 -5.39 1.97 31.73
C CYS A 487 -4.45 3.10 31.35
N TYR A 488 -4.98 4.32 31.17
CA TYR A 488 -4.20 5.49 30.78
C TYR A 488 -3.90 6.47 31.93
N ASP A 489 -4.61 6.37 33.04
CA ASP A 489 -4.31 7.16 34.25
C ASP A 489 -4.43 6.27 35.50
N GLU A 490 -3.48 6.42 36.41
CA GLU A 490 -3.42 5.60 37.62
C GLU A 490 -4.65 5.81 38.50
N THR A 491 -5.21 4.72 38.96
CA THR A 491 -6.32 4.70 39.94
C THR A 491 -5.88 3.96 41.21
N SER A 492 -6.68 4.00 42.25
CA SER A 492 -6.44 3.21 43.48
C SER A 492 -6.36 1.70 43.23
N LEU A 493 -6.94 1.21 42.14
CA LEU A 493 -7.08 -0.21 41.82
C LEU A 493 -6.22 -0.68 40.67
N ARG A 494 -5.76 0.24 39.77
CA ARG A 494 -5.06 -0.11 38.55
C ARG A 494 -3.95 0.90 38.26
N LYS A 495 -2.79 0.40 37.86
CA LYS A 495 -1.66 1.22 37.39
C LYS A 495 -1.82 1.57 35.91
N GLN A 496 -1.12 2.59 35.47
CA GLN A 496 -1.02 2.96 34.06
C GLN A 496 -0.29 1.86 33.28
N ASP A 497 -0.86 1.41 32.15
CA ASP A 497 -0.40 0.26 31.38
C ASP A 497 0.56 0.62 30.24
N PHE A 498 0.80 1.90 29.95
CA PHE A 498 1.69 2.37 28.89
C PHE A 498 2.21 3.78 29.17
N VAL A 499 3.22 4.24 28.43
CA VAL A 499 3.84 5.56 28.62
C VAL A 499 2.89 6.69 28.21
N GLY A 500 2.38 6.66 26.97
CA GLY A 500 1.54 7.71 26.41
C GLY A 500 1.39 7.62 24.89
N PHE A 501 0.66 8.60 24.34
CA PHE A 501 0.41 8.70 22.90
C PHE A 501 1.43 9.64 22.24
N ALA A 502 2.15 9.15 21.23
CA ALA A 502 2.99 9.94 20.33
C ALA A 502 2.24 10.12 18.99
N LEU A 503 1.80 11.34 18.66
CA LEU A 503 0.98 11.58 17.48
C LEU A 503 1.79 12.25 16.37
N TYR A 504 2.06 11.51 15.31
CA TYR A 504 2.77 11.98 14.11
C TYR A 504 1.80 12.65 13.13
N THR A 505 1.11 13.67 13.63
CA THR A 505 0.08 14.42 12.89
C THR A 505 0.39 15.91 12.89
N GLU A 506 -0.39 16.65 12.11
CA GLU A 506 -0.46 18.10 12.22
C GLU A 506 -0.90 18.55 13.62
N PRO A 507 -0.67 19.82 13.98
CA PRO A 507 -1.05 20.39 15.25
C PRO A 507 -2.54 20.16 15.61
N PHE A 508 -2.80 19.62 16.80
CA PHE A 508 -4.13 19.43 17.37
C PHE A 508 -4.19 20.05 18.77
N GLU A 509 -5.40 20.34 19.22
CA GLU A 509 -5.63 20.81 20.58
C GLU A 509 -5.64 19.62 21.57
N PRO A 510 -4.84 19.63 22.66
CA PRO A 510 -4.80 18.53 23.60
C PRO A 510 -6.14 18.16 24.23
N ALA A 511 -7.05 19.12 24.38
CA ALA A 511 -8.40 18.86 24.89
C ALA A 511 -9.24 17.96 23.98
N SER A 512 -8.94 17.93 22.69
CA SER A 512 -9.64 17.14 21.67
C SER A 512 -9.04 15.73 21.48
N LEU A 513 -7.97 15.39 22.22
CA LEU A 513 -7.22 14.14 22.01
C LEU A 513 -8.09 12.88 22.13
N LEU A 514 -9.00 12.84 23.10
CA LEU A 514 -9.91 11.71 23.28
C LEU A 514 -10.75 11.48 22.02
N HIS A 515 -11.34 12.54 21.49
CA HIS A 515 -12.17 12.46 20.28
C HIS A 515 -11.33 12.11 19.03
N ALA A 516 -10.13 12.65 18.95
CA ALA A 516 -9.22 12.37 17.83
C ALA A 516 -8.71 10.92 17.79
N LEU A 517 -8.59 10.28 18.94
CA LEU A 517 -8.14 8.88 19.06
C LEU A 517 -9.28 7.87 19.02
N ASN A 518 -10.48 8.29 19.39
CA ASN A 518 -11.62 7.37 19.46
C ASN A 518 -11.96 6.82 18.07
N GLY A 519 -11.98 5.52 17.92
CA GLY A 519 -12.28 4.88 16.65
C GLY A 519 -11.15 4.95 15.61
N THR A 520 -9.92 5.25 15.99
CA THR A 520 -8.78 5.34 15.06
C THR A 520 -7.81 4.18 15.21
N ILE A 521 -6.91 4.06 14.25
CA ILE A 521 -5.82 3.09 14.28
C ILE A 521 -4.60 3.70 14.94
N VAL A 522 -4.01 2.96 15.88
CA VAL A 522 -2.74 3.26 16.53
C VAL A 522 -1.76 2.11 16.35
N GLN A 523 -0.48 2.41 16.53
CA GLN A 523 0.58 1.43 16.44
C GLN A 523 1.23 1.26 17.82
N ILE A 524 1.37 0.02 18.27
CA ILE A 524 1.99 -0.31 19.57
C ILE A 524 3.48 -0.45 19.37
N VAL A 525 4.26 0.39 20.03
CA VAL A 525 5.72 0.44 19.92
C VAL A 525 6.36 0.10 21.26
N ASP A 526 7.28 -0.85 21.28
CA ASP A 526 8.19 -1.12 22.39
C ASP A 526 9.43 -0.25 22.24
N SER A 527 9.70 0.65 23.22
CA SER A 527 10.78 1.62 23.12
C SER A 527 11.57 1.73 24.44
N THR A 528 12.89 1.84 24.29
CA THR A 528 13.81 2.20 25.39
C THR A 528 14.43 3.60 25.17
N SER A 529 13.75 4.44 24.40
CA SER A 529 14.20 5.79 24.06
C SER A 529 14.39 6.66 25.31
N SER A 530 15.44 7.47 25.30
CA SER A 530 15.67 8.50 26.32
C SER A 530 14.60 9.61 26.33
N ALA A 531 13.75 9.68 25.32
CA ALA A 531 12.60 10.58 25.27
C ALA A 531 11.49 10.17 26.26
N ILE A 532 11.51 8.93 26.76
CA ILE A 532 10.57 8.46 27.79
C ILE A 532 11.03 9.01 29.16
N PRO A 533 10.18 9.79 29.87
CA PRO A 533 10.56 10.33 31.16
C PRO A 533 10.67 9.24 32.24
N THR A 534 11.45 9.51 33.26
CA THR A 534 11.54 8.63 34.44
C THR A 534 11.12 9.40 35.70
N PRO A 535 9.99 9.04 36.34
CA PRO A 535 9.06 7.94 36.00
C PRO A 535 8.22 8.23 34.73
N TYR A 536 7.86 7.19 33.97
CA TYR A 536 7.07 7.33 32.75
C TYR A 536 5.68 7.94 32.98
N THR A 537 5.14 7.83 34.19
CA THR A 537 3.87 8.44 34.61
C THR A 537 3.93 9.97 34.71
N SER A 538 5.12 10.59 34.62
CA SER A 538 5.32 12.05 34.64
C SER A 538 5.10 12.72 33.29
N LEU A 539 4.77 11.95 32.24
CA LEU A 539 4.46 12.50 30.94
C LEU A 539 3.29 13.51 31.00
N THR A 540 3.32 14.52 30.15
CA THR A 540 2.26 15.53 30.05
C THR A 540 0.90 14.89 29.78
N ARG A 541 -0.15 15.47 30.38
CA ARG A 541 -1.52 14.93 30.32
C ARG A 541 -2.51 15.96 29.82
N THR A 542 -3.57 15.48 29.16
CA THR A 542 -4.66 16.35 28.71
C THR A 542 -5.42 16.96 29.92
N PRO A 543 -5.94 18.20 29.77
CA PRO A 543 -6.55 18.92 30.90
C PRO A 543 -7.77 18.23 31.51
N LYS A 544 -8.65 17.67 30.67
CA LYS A 544 -9.95 17.14 31.11
C LYS A 544 -9.89 15.64 31.48
N HIS A 545 -9.29 14.82 30.60
CA HIS A 545 -9.34 13.36 30.76
C HIS A 545 -8.01 12.76 31.23
N ARG A 546 -6.97 13.59 31.44
CA ARG A 546 -5.65 13.19 31.92
C ARG A 546 -4.95 12.12 31.08
N ILE A 547 -5.26 12.04 29.76
CA ILE A 547 -4.63 11.13 28.81
C ILE A 547 -3.17 11.55 28.64
N PRO A 548 -2.18 10.65 28.83
CA PRO A 548 -0.75 10.96 28.67
C PRO A 548 -0.38 11.09 27.17
N TYR A 549 0.36 12.13 26.82
CA TYR A 549 0.80 12.35 25.44
C TYR A 549 2.17 13.03 25.36
N PHE A 550 2.90 12.78 24.28
CA PHE A 550 4.17 13.46 24.00
C PHE A 550 3.91 14.85 23.45
N GLU A 551 4.53 15.85 24.07
CA GLU A 551 4.45 17.23 23.62
C GLU A 551 5.19 17.43 22.30
N ARG A 552 4.81 18.47 21.61
CA ARG A 552 5.48 18.90 20.40
C ARG A 552 6.73 19.68 20.70
N SER A 553 7.74 19.47 19.86
CA SER A 553 8.94 20.30 19.88
C SER A 553 8.58 21.73 19.50
N VAL A 554 8.97 22.69 20.35
CA VAL A 554 8.78 24.13 20.09
C VAL A 554 9.47 24.54 18.77
N ARG A 555 10.53 23.83 18.39
CA ARG A 555 11.32 24.13 17.19
C ARG A 555 10.63 23.71 15.89
N THR A 556 10.03 22.53 15.88
CA THR A 556 9.44 21.93 14.66
C THR A 556 7.92 22.03 14.61
N GLY A 557 7.26 22.29 15.74
CA GLY A 557 5.80 22.21 15.85
C GLY A 557 5.24 20.77 15.76
N MET A 558 6.12 19.77 15.65
CA MET A 558 5.77 18.35 15.49
C MET A 558 6.20 17.56 16.72
N VAL A 559 5.56 16.43 16.97
CA VAL A 559 6.05 15.47 17.98
C VAL A 559 7.37 14.89 17.50
N GLU A 560 8.37 14.88 18.36
CA GLU A 560 9.67 14.29 18.06
C GLU A 560 9.52 12.76 17.97
N PRO A 561 9.88 12.14 16.84
CA PRO A 561 9.69 10.71 16.67
C PRO A 561 10.66 9.92 17.57
N LEU A 562 10.24 8.72 17.96
CA LEU A 562 11.04 7.80 18.75
C LEU A 562 12.28 7.34 17.97
N ASP A 563 13.44 7.27 18.63
CA ASP A 563 14.68 6.78 17.97
C ASP A 563 14.49 5.34 17.44
N PRO A 564 14.61 5.10 16.14
CA PRO A 564 14.40 3.78 15.54
C PRO A 564 15.37 2.71 16.04
N ARG A 565 16.54 3.10 16.55
CA ARG A 565 17.54 2.17 17.10
C ARG A 565 17.10 1.57 18.43
N THR A 566 16.27 2.29 19.17
CA THR A 566 15.79 1.91 20.50
C THR A 566 14.31 1.62 20.57
N SER A 567 13.60 1.71 19.43
CA SER A 567 12.17 1.45 19.33
C SER A 567 11.87 0.40 18.25
N LYS A 568 10.84 -0.39 18.52
CA LYS A 568 10.37 -1.46 17.63
C LYS A 568 8.85 -1.43 17.57
N LEU A 569 8.29 -1.34 16.38
CA LEU A 569 6.87 -1.54 16.17
C LEU A 569 6.50 -3.00 16.46
N VAL A 570 5.50 -3.22 17.32
CA VAL A 570 5.00 -4.54 17.69
C VAL A 570 3.83 -4.93 16.81
N CYS A 571 2.78 -4.11 16.78
CA CYS A 571 1.62 -4.33 15.92
C CYS A 571 0.79 -3.06 15.73
N THR A 572 -0.14 -3.14 14.79
CA THR A 572 -1.17 -2.13 14.54
C THR A 572 -2.46 -2.56 15.25
N ALA A 573 -3.14 -1.63 15.94
CA ALA A 573 -4.32 -1.88 16.75
C ALA A 573 -5.39 -0.81 16.49
N LEU A 574 -6.67 -1.15 16.70
CA LEU A 574 -7.80 -0.24 16.61
C LEU A 574 -8.22 0.21 18.02
N VAL A 575 -8.28 1.51 18.25
CA VAL A 575 -8.88 2.09 19.45
C VAL A 575 -10.40 2.03 19.33
N ARG A 576 -11.02 1.04 19.97
CA ARG A 576 -12.46 0.82 19.89
C ARG A 576 -13.25 1.92 20.59
N GLY A 577 -12.79 2.38 21.76
CA GLY A 577 -13.47 3.40 22.54
C GLY A 577 -12.77 3.71 23.84
N PHE A 578 -13.11 4.87 24.42
CA PHE A 578 -12.66 5.30 25.74
C PHE A 578 -13.77 5.20 26.79
N ASP A 579 -13.41 4.77 27.99
CA ASP A 579 -14.24 4.88 29.20
C ASP A 579 -13.55 5.85 30.18
N PRO A 580 -13.90 7.15 30.13
CA PRO A 580 -13.26 8.15 31.00
C PRO A 580 -13.58 7.98 32.49
N GLU A 581 -14.64 7.30 32.84
CA GLU A 581 -15.00 7.05 34.27
C GLU A 581 -14.03 6.06 34.91
N LYS A 582 -13.59 5.07 34.13
CA LYS A 582 -12.61 4.07 34.56
C LYS A 582 -11.17 4.38 34.21
N ASN A 583 -10.91 5.48 33.50
CA ASN A 583 -9.60 5.82 32.94
C ASN A 583 -9.00 4.72 32.04
N ILE A 584 -9.83 4.06 31.25
CA ILE A 584 -9.42 3.01 30.33
C ILE A 584 -9.84 3.34 28.90
N PHE A 585 -9.18 2.70 27.95
CA PHE A 585 -9.64 2.57 26.58
C PHE A 585 -9.50 1.13 26.11
N GLN A 586 -10.24 0.78 25.08
CA GLN A 586 -10.28 -0.56 24.51
C GLN A 586 -9.49 -0.61 23.22
N LEU A 587 -8.55 -1.58 23.12
CA LEU A 587 -7.79 -1.87 21.90
C LEU A 587 -8.25 -3.20 21.30
N VAL A 588 -8.62 -3.17 20.02
CA VAL A 588 -8.76 -4.38 19.20
C VAL A 588 -7.45 -4.65 18.51
N VAL A 589 -6.91 -5.83 18.72
CA VAL A 589 -5.61 -6.26 18.17
C VAL A 589 -5.84 -7.52 17.32
N PRO A 590 -5.17 -7.66 16.16
CA PRO A 590 -5.27 -8.89 15.39
C PRO A 590 -4.84 -10.11 16.22
N LYS A 591 -5.61 -11.19 16.17
CA LYS A 591 -5.35 -12.44 16.95
C LYS A 591 -3.92 -12.96 16.80
N ALA A 592 -3.32 -12.72 15.64
CA ALA A 592 -1.94 -13.10 15.36
C ALA A 592 -0.88 -12.42 16.27
N TYR A 593 -1.22 -11.30 16.91
CA TYR A 593 -0.29 -10.51 17.73
C TYR A 593 -0.57 -10.57 19.22
N GLU A 594 -1.65 -11.22 19.66
CA GLU A 594 -2.03 -11.28 21.09
C GLU A 594 -0.88 -11.81 21.96
N GLU A 595 -0.16 -12.85 21.50
CA GLU A 595 0.97 -13.43 22.25
C GLU A 595 2.11 -12.40 22.45
N ALA A 596 2.33 -11.50 21.50
CA ALA A 596 3.38 -10.50 21.60
C ALA A 596 3.08 -9.41 22.65
N LEU A 597 1.79 -9.15 22.94
CA LEU A 597 1.38 -8.15 23.91
C LEU A 597 1.69 -8.55 25.35
N TYR A 598 1.63 -9.84 25.68
CA TYR A 598 1.92 -10.32 27.03
C TYR A 598 3.36 -10.05 27.48
N GLY A 599 4.27 -9.79 26.56
CA GLY A 599 5.67 -9.46 26.84
C GLY A 599 5.99 -7.97 26.97
N LEU A 600 5.00 -7.10 26.80
CA LEU A 600 5.20 -5.65 26.85
C LEU A 600 5.29 -5.15 28.28
N LEU A 601 6.18 -4.18 28.49
CA LEU A 601 6.36 -3.50 29.75
C LEU A 601 5.73 -2.10 29.71
N PRO A 602 4.91 -1.70 30.68
CA PRO A 602 4.25 -0.40 30.71
C PRO A 602 5.18 0.79 30.46
N GLU A 603 6.35 0.79 31.09
CA GLU A 603 7.38 1.85 30.98
C GLU A 603 8.08 1.93 29.61
N ARG A 604 7.82 0.98 28.72
CA ARG A 604 8.40 0.91 27.38
C ARG A 604 7.35 0.97 26.27
N THR A 605 6.09 0.79 26.62
CA THR A 605 5.01 0.74 25.64
C THR A 605 4.53 2.14 25.28
N VAL A 606 4.70 2.54 24.04
CA VAL A 606 4.22 3.81 23.47
C VAL A 606 3.19 3.53 22.37
N LEU A 607 2.13 4.31 22.33
CA LEU A 607 1.12 4.23 21.28
C LEU A 607 1.33 5.37 20.28
N VAL A 608 1.62 5.00 19.04
CA VAL A 608 1.87 5.95 17.95
C VAL A 608 0.61 6.09 17.10
N GLY A 609 0.10 7.31 16.96
CA GLY A 609 -1.03 7.65 16.09
C GLY A 609 -0.61 8.53 14.91
N GLY A 610 -1.49 8.67 13.92
CA GLY A 610 -1.25 9.50 12.73
C GLY A 610 -0.47 8.80 11.60
N CYS A 611 -0.27 7.49 11.69
CA CYS A 611 0.41 6.70 10.67
C CYS A 611 -0.55 6.00 9.70
N CYS A 612 -1.81 5.87 10.07
CA CYS A 612 -2.81 5.14 9.29
C CYS A 612 -4.04 6.02 9.03
N ASP A 613 -4.73 5.74 7.92
CA ASP A 613 -6.00 6.39 7.59
C ASP A 613 -7.13 5.91 8.52
N ALA A 614 -8.25 6.65 8.54
CA ALA A 614 -9.41 6.28 9.31
C ALA A 614 -9.99 4.93 8.84
N PRO A 615 -10.32 4.00 9.75
CA PRO A 615 -10.76 2.66 9.41
C PRO A 615 -12.27 2.61 9.13
N GLU A 616 -12.76 3.30 8.11
CA GLU A 616 -14.18 3.33 7.75
C GLU A 616 -14.76 1.92 7.52
N TRP A 617 -13.95 1.02 6.99
CA TRP A 617 -14.32 -0.38 6.75
C TRP A 617 -14.68 -1.12 8.05
N ALA A 618 -14.00 -0.83 9.17
CA ALA A 618 -14.21 -1.51 10.45
C ALA A 618 -15.61 -1.25 11.03
N TYR A 619 -16.20 -0.10 10.72
CA TYR A 619 -17.53 0.29 11.20
C TYR A 619 -18.67 -0.21 10.30
N ARG A 620 -18.35 -0.74 9.13
CA ARG A 620 -19.33 -1.27 8.18
C ARG A 620 -19.55 -2.78 8.31
N GLU A 621 -18.64 -3.50 8.96
CA GLU A 621 -18.69 -4.96 9.03
C GLU A 621 -20.00 -5.47 9.62
N ASP A 622 -20.47 -4.90 10.74
CA ASP A 622 -21.69 -5.31 11.40
C ASP A 622 -22.95 -5.03 10.56
N VAL A 623 -22.97 -3.87 9.90
CA VAL A 623 -24.08 -3.49 9.02
C VAL A 623 -24.20 -4.47 7.85
N GLU A 624 -23.09 -4.80 7.23
CA GLU A 624 -23.06 -5.70 6.08
C GLU A 624 -23.41 -7.15 6.44
N MET A 625 -23.03 -7.61 7.64
CA MET A 625 -23.42 -8.92 8.13
C MET A 625 -24.93 -8.98 8.42
N THR A 626 -25.50 -7.92 9.01
CA THR A 626 -26.92 -7.86 9.34
C THR A 626 -27.80 -7.80 8.10
N ASP A 627 -27.38 -7.07 7.06
CA ASP A 627 -28.13 -6.99 5.80
C ASP A 627 -28.24 -8.36 5.11
N ARG A 628 -27.24 -9.22 5.24
CA ARG A 628 -27.26 -10.58 4.68
C ARG A 628 -28.15 -11.55 5.40
N GLU A 629 -28.21 -11.44 6.73
CA GLU A 629 -29.16 -12.24 7.53
C GLU A 629 -30.61 -11.82 7.27
N GLY A 630 -30.81 -10.57 6.80
CA GLY A 630 -32.11 -9.98 6.46
C GLY A 630 -32.61 -10.24 5.04
N GLU A 631 -31.76 -10.67 4.11
CA GLU A 631 -32.16 -10.96 2.71
C GLU A 631 -33.24 -12.06 2.59
N GLY A 632 -33.53 -12.77 3.68
CA GLY A 632 -34.68 -13.71 3.78
C GLY A 632 -35.97 -13.12 4.36
N LYS A 633 -36.00 -11.86 4.83
CA LYS A 633 -37.17 -11.19 5.39
C LYS A 633 -37.42 -9.85 4.70
N MET A 634 -38.61 -9.70 4.15
CA MET A 634 -39.20 -8.59 3.41
C MET A 634 -38.57 -7.19 3.66
N GLU A 635 -38.42 -6.46 2.55
CA GLU A 635 -37.89 -5.09 2.38
C GLU A 635 -38.52 -3.99 3.27
N SER A 636 -39.52 -4.28 4.09
CA SER A 636 -40.29 -3.28 4.84
C SER A 636 -39.73 -2.88 6.23
N ASP A 637 -38.73 -3.57 6.75
CA ASP A 637 -38.17 -3.30 8.09
C ASP A 637 -36.68 -2.97 8.11
N ARG A 638 -36.16 -2.39 7.01
CA ARG A 638 -34.80 -1.80 6.99
C ARG A 638 -34.76 -0.47 7.77
N ALA A 639 -35.27 -0.46 8.98
CA ALA A 639 -34.88 0.53 9.96
C ALA A 639 -33.36 0.30 10.19
N THR A 640 -32.55 1.23 9.69
CA THR A 640 -31.11 1.29 9.96
C THR A 640 -30.88 1.02 11.44
N LYS A 641 -30.37 -0.17 11.80
CA LYS A 641 -29.94 -0.44 13.16
C LYS A 641 -28.94 0.65 13.54
N ASP A 642 -29.21 1.34 14.61
CA ASP A 642 -28.29 2.34 15.14
C ASP A 642 -26.97 1.67 15.47
N VAL A 643 -25.96 1.98 14.66
CA VAL A 643 -24.58 1.57 14.95
C VAL A 643 -24.09 2.50 16.04
N PRO A 644 -23.79 2.01 17.26
CA PRO A 644 -23.61 2.85 18.44
C PRO A 644 -22.42 3.83 18.37
N TRP A 645 -21.57 3.73 17.35
CA TRP A 645 -20.40 4.59 17.14
C TRP A 645 -20.49 5.48 15.89
N VAL A 646 -21.60 5.47 15.17
CA VAL A 646 -21.83 6.33 14.00
C VAL A 646 -22.91 7.34 14.32
N GLU A 647 -22.56 8.63 14.32
CA GLU A 647 -23.57 9.70 14.37
C GLU A 647 -24.46 9.64 13.13
N ARG A 648 -25.77 9.80 13.34
CA ARG A 648 -26.73 9.79 12.24
C ARG A 648 -26.50 10.93 11.27
N LYS A 649 -26.68 10.66 10.00
CA LYS A 649 -26.52 11.57 8.87
C LYS A 649 -27.37 12.85 8.87
N ASP A 650 -28.40 12.92 9.68
CA ASP A 650 -29.37 14.03 9.71
C ASP A 650 -28.68 15.39 9.93
N PHE A 651 -27.57 15.38 10.69
CA PHE A 651 -26.76 16.58 10.93
C PHE A 651 -25.98 17.06 9.67
N VAL A 652 -25.62 16.14 8.78
CA VAL A 652 -24.83 16.45 7.57
C VAL A 652 -25.73 16.91 6.41
N GLU A 653 -26.96 16.43 6.36
CA GLU A 653 -27.93 16.85 5.33
C GLU A 653 -28.36 18.31 5.51
N ASP A 654 -28.60 18.75 6.74
CA ASP A 654 -28.96 20.13 7.05
C ASP A 654 -27.83 21.15 6.82
N MET A 655 -26.57 20.71 6.81
CA MET A 655 -25.41 21.56 6.57
C MET A 655 -25.07 21.77 5.07
N GLY A 656 -25.79 21.16 4.13
CA GLY A 656 -25.54 21.28 2.69
C GLY A 656 -24.22 20.68 2.20
N TYR A 657 -23.52 19.95 3.07
CA TYR A 657 -22.19 19.37 2.79
C TYR A 657 -22.19 18.40 1.61
N LEU A 658 -23.23 17.59 1.47
CA LEU A 658 -23.37 16.65 0.34
C LEU A 658 -23.43 17.37 -1.03
N ASN A 659 -24.03 18.56 -1.10
CA ASN A 659 -24.06 19.35 -2.33
C ASN A 659 -22.67 19.92 -2.67
N THR A 660 -21.86 20.24 -1.69
CA THR A 660 -20.49 20.73 -1.88
C THR A 660 -19.58 19.62 -2.40
N VAL A 661 -19.66 18.41 -1.85
CA VAL A 661 -18.90 17.23 -2.31
C VAL A 661 -19.29 16.83 -3.74
N ARG A 662 -20.59 16.88 -4.09
CA ARG A 662 -21.05 16.64 -5.47
C ARG A 662 -20.55 17.70 -6.45
N ARG A 663 -20.47 18.97 -6.05
CA ARG A 663 -19.90 20.04 -6.88
C ARG A 663 -18.40 19.87 -7.10
N VAL A 664 -17.64 19.53 -6.08
CA VAL A 664 -16.19 19.29 -6.21
C VAL A 664 -15.91 18.13 -7.17
N ARG A 665 -16.67 17.02 -7.11
CA ARG A 665 -16.53 15.91 -8.06
C ARG A 665 -16.84 16.29 -9.52
N LYS A 666 -17.75 17.25 -9.78
CA LYS A 666 -18.02 17.76 -11.13
C LYS A 666 -16.90 18.62 -11.71
N PHE A 667 -16.01 19.17 -10.89
CA PHE A 667 -14.88 19.98 -11.34
C PHE A 667 -13.55 19.18 -11.45
N GLN A 668 -13.55 17.90 -11.09
CA GLN A 668 -12.37 17.03 -11.18
C GLN A 668 -12.45 15.99 -12.32
N THR A 669 -13.50 16.01 -13.11
CA THR A 669 -13.61 15.36 -14.41
C THR A 669 -13.51 16.46 -15.48
#